data_48cca0fd96f8925dd1b5dd311c9a0952
#
_entry.id   48cca0fd96f8925dd1b5dd311c9a0952
#
_cell.length_a   1.000
_cell.length_b   1.000
_cell.length_c   1.000
_cell.angle_alpha   90.00
_cell.angle_beta   90.00
_cell.angle_gamma   90.00
#
_symmetry.space_group_name_H-M   'P 1'
#
loop_
_entity.id
_entity.type
_entity.pdbx_description
1 polymer ?
#
loop_
_entity_poly.entity_id
_entity_poly.type
_entity_poly.pdbx_seq_one_letter_code
_entity_poly.pdbx_strand_id
1 'polypeptide(L)'
;MTPRKLQEILTSFSDSEKRMVLSAYEAAEEALQGKMRSNNHPFIEHPLAVARILCLEIGLRADAVTATFLHEANRFEVSRVSDLNHTPLLESFRAEYPREIIGIVEGLNNISNIQLQEANLDEERYRKLIVSYSTDPRVILIKLADRLEVMRSINILPPAKRMKKLMETMMLYIPLAHQLGLYRIKSEMEDIFLKFTEPERYKEIVRKIKDTEPQREALVQSFINPLKDKLDREGIRYTLKARTKSPYSIWKKMQTQQISFDKVYDLFAMRFIIDCEPVHEVEEALCWKVYSLVTEEYEPDTRRLRDWISKPRDNGYESLHTTVQTKEGMPVEVQIRTTRMDYNAEQGGAAHWSYKGIKGGSDHLKQWLGKVRDLMQSDDEEKYEHASIALQELLVYTPTGDLRQLRAGSTVLDFAFEIHSNLGLRCTGARVNGKMCSIREKLHTGDVVEILSSKNQKPTADWLTFVVSSKARSKIKQKLKEEENARAAVGKELLARRLKNWKLVITDTDLHTLAKKYKFSTLNQFFGAIGDGQFDVAAVKEQILHRLEAEQAAESHSSAAEHPERPAELTASSGDFLIDRKLSGVELKLAKCCMPVYGDPVFGFVTIRDGIKIHRENCPNATRLRENYPYRMIEVRWKPKKKDGEKGDTHKRRQG
;
A
#
# COMPACT_ATOMS: atom_id res chain seq x y z
N MET A 1 -5.37 -32.78 -40.17
CA MET A 1 -6.55 -32.89 -39.29
C MET A 1 -6.56 -31.68 -38.37
N THR A 2 -7.62 -30.89 -38.40
CA THR A 2 -7.77 -29.70 -37.54
C THR A 2 -7.69 -30.07 -36.05
N PRO A 3 -6.80 -29.49 -35.25
CA PRO A 3 -6.68 -29.83 -33.85
C PRO A 3 -8.00 -29.64 -33.07
N ARG A 4 -8.33 -30.58 -32.17
CA ARG A 4 -9.57 -30.52 -31.37
C ARG A 4 -9.78 -29.17 -30.69
N LYS A 5 -8.70 -28.57 -30.17
CA LYS A 5 -8.72 -27.25 -29.53
C LYS A 5 -9.12 -26.11 -30.49
N LEU A 6 -8.76 -26.21 -31.76
CA LEU A 6 -9.15 -25.26 -32.79
C LEU A 6 -10.61 -25.46 -33.17
N GLN A 7 -11.10 -26.68 -33.23
CA GLN A 7 -12.52 -26.99 -33.50
C GLN A 7 -13.45 -26.37 -32.45
N GLU A 8 -13.06 -26.39 -31.16
CA GLU A 8 -13.82 -25.76 -30.08
C GLU A 8 -14.03 -24.25 -30.33
N ILE A 9 -13.01 -23.56 -30.82
CA ILE A 9 -13.08 -22.12 -31.14
C ILE A 9 -13.99 -21.88 -32.33
N LEU A 10 -13.88 -22.70 -33.37
CA LEU A 10 -14.59 -22.55 -34.64
C LEU A 10 -16.11 -22.72 -34.51
N THR A 11 -16.59 -23.42 -33.47
CA THR A 11 -18.04 -23.65 -33.28
C THR A 11 -18.87 -22.39 -33.19
N SER A 12 -18.30 -21.30 -32.71
CA SER A 12 -18.97 -20.02 -32.50
C SER A 12 -18.94 -19.07 -33.71
N PHE A 13 -18.28 -19.47 -34.80
CA PHE A 13 -18.04 -18.60 -35.96
C PHE A 13 -18.88 -18.99 -37.16
N SER A 14 -19.20 -17.99 -38.00
CA SER A 14 -19.80 -18.21 -39.30
C SER A 14 -18.84 -18.93 -40.27
N ASP A 15 -19.32 -19.51 -41.36
CA ASP A 15 -18.49 -20.26 -42.27
C ASP A 15 -17.42 -19.41 -43.01
N SER A 16 -17.68 -18.11 -43.20
CA SER A 16 -16.69 -17.16 -43.72
C SER A 16 -15.59 -16.89 -42.68
N GLU A 17 -15.96 -16.67 -41.41
CA GLU A 17 -15.03 -16.47 -40.31
C GLU A 17 -14.18 -17.73 -40.05
N LYS A 18 -14.79 -18.94 -40.12
CA LYS A 18 -14.07 -20.20 -39.99
C LYS A 18 -12.97 -20.35 -41.03
N ARG A 19 -13.29 -20.03 -42.31
CA ARG A 19 -12.28 -20.13 -43.40
C ARG A 19 -11.12 -19.15 -43.12
N MET A 20 -11.42 -17.93 -42.71
CA MET A 20 -10.41 -16.93 -42.42
C MET A 20 -9.51 -17.33 -41.24
N VAL A 21 -10.08 -17.86 -40.16
CA VAL A 21 -9.31 -18.34 -38.99
C VAL A 21 -8.46 -19.56 -39.35
N LEU A 22 -9.00 -20.49 -40.16
CA LEU A 22 -8.26 -21.67 -40.61
C LEU A 22 -7.08 -21.30 -41.48
N SER A 23 -7.26 -20.39 -42.48
CA SER A 23 -6.17 -19.89 -43.32
C SER A 23 -5.06 -19.23 -42.46
N ALA A 24 -5.41 -18.39 -41.48
CA ALA A 24 -4.43 -17.77 -40.58
C ALA A 24 -3.73 -18.81 -39.68
N TYR A 25 -4.45 -19.81 -39.21
CA TYR A 25 -3.85 -20.91 -38.45
C TYR A 25 -2.85 -21.71 -39.30
N GLU A 26 -3.18 -22.06 -40.55
CA GLU A 26 -2.31 -22.75 -41.48
C GLU A 26 -1.03 -21.93 -41.74
N ALA A 27 -1.17 -20.64 -42.00
CA ALA A 27 -0.02 -19.74 -42.15
C ALA A 27 0.88 -19.72 -40.90
N ALA A 28 0.26 -19.69 -39.70
CA ALA A 28 1.01 -19.77 -38.46
C ALA A 28 1.68 -21.13 -38.23
N GLU A 29 1.01 -22.22 -38.56
CA GLU A 29 1.55 -23.59 -38.45
C GLU A 29 2.77 -23.78 -39.36
N GLU A 30 2.72 -23.24 -40.58
CA GLU A 30 3.84 -23.26 -41.52
C GLU A 30 5.03 -22.40 -41.00
N ALA A 31 4.78 -21.15 -40.61
CA ALA A 31 5.83 -20.26 -40.12
C ALA A 31 6.48 -20.74 -38.79
N LEU A 32 5.72 -21.46 -37.96
CA LEU A 32 6.17 -22.00 -36.68
C LEU A 32 6.66 -23.47 -36.77
N GLN A 33 6.72 -24.04 -37.98
CA GLN A 33 7.19 -25.43 -38.18
C GLN A 33 8.60 -25.61 -37.59
N GLY A 34 8.81 -26.67 -36.80
CA GLY A 34 10.07 -26.97 -36.15
C GLY A 34 10.44 -26.03 -34.98
N LYS A 35 9.66 -25.00 -34.66
CA LYS A 35 9.87 -24.20 -33.47
C LYS A 35 9.28 -24.88 -32.25
N MET A 36 10.07 -24.94 -31.16
CA MET A 36 9.69 -25.63 -29.93
C MET A 36 9.64 -24.67 -28.74
N ARG A 37 8.73 -24.91 -27.82
CA ARG A 37 8.69 -24.31 -26.48
C ARG A 37 9.80 -24.90 -25.60
N SER A 38 10.06 -24.30 -24.44
CA SER A 38 11.08 -24.78 -23.49
C SER A 38 10.80 -26.19 -22.92
N ASN A 39 9.58 -26.72 -23.08
CA ASN A 39 9.18 -28.09 -22.72
C ASN A 39 9.16 -29.06 -23.89
N ASN A 40 9.78 -28.74 -25.02
CA ASN A 40 9.81 -29.50 -26.25
C ASN A 40 8.44 -29.77 -26.93
N HIS A 41 7.42 -28.93 -26.58
CA HIS A 41 6.15 -28.96 -27.33
C HIS A 41 6.21 -27.98 -28.52
N PRO A 42 5.46 -28.26 -29.61
CA PRO A 42 5.40 -27.37 -30.77
C PRO A 42 4.95 -25.95 -30.36
N PHE A 43 5.60 -24.93 -30.91
CA PHE A 43 5.30 -23.54 -30.52
C PHE A 43 3.90 -23.11 -30.95
N ILE A 44 3.29 -23.70 -31.97
CA ILE A 44 1.92 -23.42 -32.42
C ILE A 44 0.87 -23.64 -31.31
N GLU A 45 1.18 -24.44 -30.29
CA GLU A 45 0.29 -24.59 -29.11
C GLU A 45 0.10 -23.29 -28.35
N HIS A 46 1.07 -22.37 -28.38
CA HIS A 46 0.97 -21.07 -27.70
C HIS A 46 -0.11 -20.17 -28.34
N PRO A 47 -0.04 -19.77 -29.62
CA PRO A 47 -1.09 -18.94 -30.21
C PRO A 47 -2.46 -19.64 -30.21
N LEU A 48 -2.52 -20.96 -30.30
CA LEU A 48 -3.76 -21.71 -30.17
C LEU A 48 -4.36 -21.60 -28.77
N ALA A 49 -3.55 -21.64 -27.72
CA ALA A 49 -4.02 -21.43 -26.36
C ALA A 49 -4.44 -19.98 -26.10
N VAL A 50 -3.72 -18.99 -26.66
CA VAL A 50 -4.11 -17.57 -26.64
C VAL A 50 -5.46 -17.39 -27.32
N ALA A 51 -5.65 -17.96 -28.51
CA ALA A 51 -6.93 -17.91 -29.25
C ALA A 51 -8.11 -18.45 -28.42
N ARG A 52 -7.88 -19.56 -27.69
CA ARG A 52 -8.90 -20.09 -26.77
C ARG A 52 -9.26 -19.12 -25.64
N ILE A 53 -8.27 -18.47 -25.03
CA ILE A 53 -8.51 -17.46 -24.00
C ILE A 53 -9.33 -16.31 -24.58
N LEU A 54 -8.97 -15.83 -25.78
CA LEU A 54 -9.68 -14.75 -26.45
C LEU A 54 -11.15 -15.07 -26.69
N CYS A 55 -11.45 -16.26 -27.23
CA CYS A 55 -12.82 -16.67 -27.55
C CYS A 55 -13.63 -17.06 -26.32
N LEU A 56 -13.08 -17.96 -25.46
CA LEU A 56 -13.86 -18.62 -24.44
C LEU A 56 -13.87 -17.88 -23.09
N GLU A 57 -12.86 -17.04 -22.85
CA GLU A 57 -12.71 -16.36 -21.56
C GLU A 57 -12.87 -14.84 -21.65
N ILE A 58 -12.51 -14.22 -22.80
CA ILE A 58 -12.64 -12.78 -23.01
C ILE A 58 -13.85 -12.45 -23.90
N GLY A 59 -14.27 -13.40 -24.78
CA GLY A 59 -15.43 -13.23 -25.66
C GLY A 59 -15.13 -12.45 -26.95
N LEU A 60 -13.87 -12.41 -27.41
CA LEU A 60 -13.51 -11.81 -28.70
C LEU A 60 -13.85 -12.74 -29.85
N ARG A 61 -14.02 -12.13 -31.04
CA ARG A 61 -14.47 -12.81 -32.26
C ARG A 61 -13.30 -13.22 -33.18
N ALA A 62 -13.64 -13.73 -34.36
CA ALA A 62 -12.74 -14.31 -35.35
C ALA A 62 -11.62 -13.34 -35.80
N ASP A 63 -11.88 -12.04 -35.86
CA ASP A 63 -10.92 -11.00 -36.23
C ASP A 63 -9.70 -10.96 -35.29
N ALA A 64 -9.93 -10.98 -33.98
CA ALA A 64 -8.86 -10.99 -32.98
C ALA A 64 -8.07 -12.33 -32.97
N VAL A 65 -8.76 -13.45 -33.18
CA VAL A 65 -8.15 -14.78 -33.31
C VAL A 65 -7.26 -14.87 -34.55
N THR A 66 -7.78 -14.41 -35.70
CA THR A 66 -7.03 -14.34 -36.96
C THR A 66 -5.78 -13.48 -36.78
N ALA A 67 -5.92 -12.26 -36.24
CA ALA A 67 -4.80 -11.36 -35.98
C ALA A 67 -3.74 -11.98 -35.05
N THR A 68 -4.14 -12.80 -34.07
CA THR A 68 -3.21 -13.51 -33.17
C THR A 68 -2.34 -14.52 -33.94
N PHE A 69 -2.92 -15.33 -34.81
CA PHE A 69 -2.17 -16.29 -35.63
C PHE A 69 -1.23 -15.56 -36.61
N LEU A 70 -1.71 -14.55 -37.32
CA LEU A 70 -0.90 -13.77 -38.26
C LEU A 70 0.25 -13.04 -37.58
N HIS A 71 0.03 -12.48 -36.38
CA HIS A 71 1.07 -11.83 -35.60
C HIS A 71 2.20 -12.79 -35.19
N GLU A 72 1.85 -13.99 -34.70
CA GLU A 72 2.85 -14.99 -34.31
C GLU A 72 3.59 -15.56 -35.53
N ALA A 73 2.90 -15.78 -36.64
CA ALA A 73 3.54 -16.15 -37.89
C ALA A 73 4.59 -15.10 -38.31
N ASN A 74 4.18 -13.86 -38.38
CA ASN A 74 5.03 -12.72 -38.77
C ASN A 74 6.23 -12.53 -37.84
N ARG A 75 6.05 -12.69 -36.54
CA ARG A 75 7.07 -12.54 -35.52
C ARG A 75 8.21 -13.55 -35.64
N PHE A 76 7.94 -14.76 -36.09
CA PHE A 76 8.94 -15.83 -36.18
C PHE A 76 9.62 -15.97 -37.54
N GLU A 77 9.07 -15.40 -38.60
CA GLU A 77 9.75 -15.30 -39.88
C GLU A 77 11.06 -14.51 -39.79
N VAL A 78 11.11 -13.58 -38.85
CA VAL A 78 12.10 -12.51 -38.80
C VAL A 78 13.05 -12.64 -37.63
N SER A 79 14.05 -13.49 -37.76
CA SER A 79 15.22 -13.52 -36.87
C SER A 79 16.18 -12.31 -37.05
N ARG A 80 15.97 -11.43 -38.05
CA ARG A 80 16.95 -10.42 -38.48
C ARG A 80 16.38 -9.07 -38.89
N VAL A 81 15.09 -8.79 -38.79
CA VAL A 81 14.52 -7.49 -39.18
C VAL A 81 14.28 -6.62 -37.94
N SER A 82 14.65 -5.34 -38.05
CA SER A 82 14.50 -4.36 -36.95
C SER A 82 13.05 -3.86 -36.77
N ASP A 83 12.17 -4.11 -37.72
CA ASP A 83 10.77 -3.67 -37.69
C ASP A 83 9.81 -4.74 -38.24
N LEU A 84 8.95 -5.23 -37.36
CA LEU A 84 7.94 -6.25 -37.66
C LEU A 84 6.83 -5.77 -38.61
N ASN A 85 6.73 -4.47 -38.88
CA ASN A 85 5.74 -3.92 -39.79
C ASN A 85 6.21 -3.85 -41.25
N HIS A 86 7.46 -4.23 -41.51
CA HIS A 86 8.08 -4.20 -42.87
C HIS A 86 8.63 -5.58 -43.24
N THR A 87 7.86 -6.64 -43.02
CA THR A 87 8.26 -8.01 -43.38
C THR A 87 7.58 -8.44 -44.68
N PRO A 88 8.21 -9.31 -45.50
CA PRO A 88 7.58 -9.85 -46.68
C PRO A 88 6.26 -10.58 -46.38
N LEU A 89 6.21 -11.34 -45.31
CA LEU A 89 5.03 -12.09 -44.90
C LEU A 89 3.86 -11.16 -44.52
N LEU A 90 4.12 -10.05 -43.81
CA LEU A 90 3.07 -9.08 -43.51
C LEU A 90 2.54 -8.40 -44.78
N GLU A 91 3.41 -8.15 -45.78
CA GLU A 91 2.96 -7.62 -47.07
C GLU A 91 2.02 -8.59 -47.80
N SER A 92 2.29 -9.91 -47.77
CA SER A 92 1.36 -10.92 -48.30
C SER A 92 0.03 -10.91 -47.56
N PHE A 93 0.07 -10.78 -46.21
CA PHE A 93 -1.15 -10.71 -45.41
C PHE A 93 -1.99 -9.47 -45.70
N ARG A 94 -1.35 -8.31 -46.02
CA ARG A 94 -2.07 -7.08 -46.43
C ARG A 94 -2.90 -7.26 -47.72
N ALA A 95 -2.45 -8.15 -48.61
CA ALA A 95 -3.20 -8.46 -49.82
C ALA A 95 -4.33 -9.47 -49.58
N GLU A 96 -4.21 -10.34 -48.58
CA GLU A 96 -5.15 -11.44 -48.37
C GLU A 96 -6.22 -11.17 -47.32
N TYR A 97 -5.87 -10.42 -46.22
CA TYR A 97 -6.78 -10.21 -45.10
C TYR A 97 -7.36 -8.79 -45.02
N PRO A 98 -8.56 -8.60 -44.42
CA PRO A 98 -9.15 -7.32 -44.22
C PRO A 98 -8.25 -6.32 -43.53
N ARG A 99 -8.28 -5.06 -43.97
CA ARG A 99 -7.45 -3.97 -43.39
C ARG A 99 -7.61 -3.80 -41.90
N GLU A 100 -8.78 -4.11 -41.34
CA GLU A 100 -9.06 -4.04 -39.91
C GLU A 100 -8.23 -5.09 -39.13
N ILE A 101 -8.11 -6.31 -39.65
CA ILE A 101 -7.29 -7.38 -39.04
C ILE A 101 -5.82 -7.03 -39.12
N ILE A 102 -5.37 -6.52 -40.26
CA ILE A 102 -3.97 -6.08 -40.44
C ILE A 102 -3.63 -4.95 -39.45
N GLY A 103 -4.56 -4.01 -39.23
CA GLY A 103 -4.38 -2.94 -38.23
C GLY A 103 -4.17 -3.49 -36.80
N ILE A 104 -4.83 -4.59 -36.42
CA ILE A 104 -4.57 -5.27 -35.14
C ILE A 104 -3.17 -5.88 -35.14
N VAL A 105 -2.75 -6.56 -36.22
CA VAL A 105 -1.42 -7.16 -36.33
C VAL A 105 -0.32 -6.10 -36.21
N GLU A 106 -0.46 -4.97 -36.92
CA GLU A 106 0.46 -3.85 -36.86
C GLU A 106 0.54 -3.25 -35.44
N GLY A 107 -0.60 -3.11 -34.75
CA GLY A 107 -0.64 -2.70 -33.35
C GLY A 107 0.12 -3.67 -32.41
N LEU A 108 -0.04 -4.98 -32.60
CA LEU A 108 0.70 -6.01 -31.88
C LEU A 108 2.21 -5.95 -32.16
N ASN A 109 2.58 -5.72 -33.42
CA ASN A 109 3.97 -5.56 -33.85
C ASN A 109 4.61 -4.32 -33.21
N ASN A 110 3.91 -3.18 -33.18
CA ASN A 110 4.39 -1.96 -32.54
C ASN A 110 4.76 -2.18 -31.08
N ILE A 111 3.89 -2.86 -30.29
CA ILE A 111 4.18 -3.19 -28.90
C ILE A 111 5.40 -4.12 -28.81
N SER A 112 5.52 -5.09 -29.73
CA SER A 112 6.67 -6.02 -29.72
C SER A 112 7.96 -5.34 -30.11
N ASN A 113 7.95 -4.39 -31.05
CA ASN A 113 9.11 -3.57 -31.44
C ASN A 113 9.64 -2.73 -30.27
N ILE A 114 8.76 -2.14 -29.44
CA ILE A 114 9.16 -1.41 -28.23
C ILE A 114 9.94 -2.31 -27.27
N GLN A 115 9.48 -3.54 -27.05
CA GLN A 115 10.18 -4.49 -26.18
C GLN A 115 11.59 -4.86 -26.66
N LEU A 116 11.80 -4.83 -27.99
CA LEU A 116 13.10 -5.13 -28.60
C LEU A 116 14.08 -3.97 -28.52
N GLN A 117 13.60 -2.72 -28.54
CA GLN A 117 14.42 -1.50 -28.62
C GLN A 117 14.79 -0.89 -27.28
N GLU A 118 13.95 -1.07 -26.25
CA GLU A 118 14.08 -0.34 -24.98
C GLU A 118 14.09 -1.28 -23.75
N ALA A 119 15.23 -1.90 -23.51
CA ALA A 119 15.43 -2.77 -22.33
C ALA A 119 15.39 -2.05 -20.96
N ASN A 120 15.34 -0.71 -20.94
CA ASN A 120 15.48 0.13 -19.74
C ASN A 120 14.33 1.13 -19.51
N LEU A 121 13.15 0.93 -20.11
CA LEU A 121 12.01 1.81 -19.87
C LEU A 121 11.45 1.67 -18.46
N ASP A 122 11.16 2.81 -17.84
CA ASP A 122 10.35 2.91 -16.63
C ASP A 122 8.95 2.29 -16.89
N GLU A 123 8.49 1.46 -15.95
CA GLU A 123 7.27 0.64 -16.07
C GLU A 123 6.02 1.47 -16.34
N GLU A 124 5.93 2.67 -15.77
CA GLU A 124 4.82 3.59 -15.99
C GLU A 124 4.82 4.14 -17.42
N ARG A 125 5.99 4.49 -17.92
CA ARG A 125 6.18 4.96 -19.29
C ARG A 125 5.86 3.86 -20.30
N TYR A 126 6.22 2.61 -19.99
CA TYR A 126 5.86 1.46 -20.83
C TYR A 126 4.35 1.19 -20.87
N ARG A 127 3.63 1.33 -19.75
CA ARG A 127 2.17 1.23 -19.74
C ARG A 127 1.51 2.33 -20.57
N LYS A 128 1.95 3.58 -20.41
CA LYS A 128 1.46 4.71 -21.22
C LYS A 128 1.71 4.46 -22.71
N LEU A 129 2.86 3.88 -23.07
CA LEU A 129 3.18 3.50 -24.44
C LEU A 129 2.27 2.39 -24.96
N ILE A 130 2.05 1.30 -24.23
CA ILE A 130 1.12 0.23 -24.64
C ILE A 130 -0.25 0.80 -24.96
N VAL A 131 -0.78 1.70 -24.13
CA VAL A 131 -2.10 2.30 -24.35
C VAL A 131 -2.08 3.32 -25.49
N SER A 132 -1.02 4.12 -25.64
CA SER A 132 -0.92 5.15 -26.68
C SER A 132 -0.72 4.55 -28.08
N TYR A 133 0.02 3.46 -28.22
CA TYR A 133 0.23 2.78 -29.50
C TYR A 133 -0.91 1.83 -29.89
N SER A 134 -1.82 1.53 -28.95
CA SER A 134 -3.01 0.72 -29.26
C SER A 134 -4.11 1.61 -29.82
N THR A 135 -4.15 1.75 -31.14
CA THR A 135 -5.28 2.39 -31.83
C THR A 135 -6.55 1.53 -31.77
N ASP A 136 -6.36 0.21 -31.64
CA ASP A 136 -7.42 -0.78 -31.49
C ASP A 136 -7.31 -1.49 -30.13
N PRO A 137 -8.37 -1.48 -29.31
CA PRO A 137 -8.38 -2.10 -27.97
C PRO A 137 -8.19 -3.60 -27.98
N ARG A 138 -8.54 -4.27 -29.07
CA ARG A 138 -8.32 -5.72 -29.21
C ARG A 138 -6.83 -6.07 -29.06
N VAL A 139 -5.93 -5.16 -29.47
CA VAL A 139 -4.48 -5.32 -29.30
C VAL A 139 -4.11 -5.52 -27.83
N ILE A 140 -4.67 -4.69 -26.92
CA ILE A 140 -4.39 -4.81 -25.48
C ILE A 140 -4.96 -6.11 -24.92
N LEU A 141 -6.17 -6.49 -25.34
CA LEU A 141 -6.82 -7.72 -24.88
C LEU A 141 -6.08 -8.96 -25.36
N ILE A 142 -5.55 -8.95 -26.59
CA ILE A 142 -4.69 -10.03 -27.12
C ILE A 142 -3.40 -10.13 -26.29
N LYS A 143 -2.74 -9.00 -25.96
CA LYS A 143 -1.53 -9.02 -25.13
C LYS A 143 -1.79 -9.47 -23.69
N LEU A 144 -2.99 -9.22 -23.14
CA LEU A 144 -3.39 -9.78 -21.82
C LEU A 144 -3.64 -11.28 -21.90
N ALA A 145 -4.28 -11.78 -22.97
CA ALA A 145 -4.48 -13.21 -23.20
C ALA A 145 -3.14 -13.96 -23.41
N ASP A 146 -2.24 -13.36 -24.21
CA ASP A 146 -0.87 -13.86 -24.40
C ASP A 146 -0.15 -13.97 -23.05
N ARG A 147 -0.18 -12.91 -22.25
CA ARG A 147 0.43 -12.90 -20.91
C ARG A 147 -0.18 -13.95 -19.98
N LEU A 148 -1.49 -14.12 -19.98
CA LEU A 148 -2.17 -15.12 -19.16
C LEU A 148 -1.76 -16.54 -19.56
N GLU A 149 -1.63 -16.82 -20.87
CA GLU A 149 -1.13 -18.11 -21.36
C GLU A 149 0.30 -18.37 -20.85
N VAL A 150 1.19 -17.38 -20.98
CA VAL A 150 2.56 -17.46 -20.47
C VAL A 150 2.57 -17.71 -18.95
N MET A 151 1.70 -17.05 -18.18
CA MET A 151 1.60 -17.27 -16.74
C MET A 151 1.10 -18.68 -16.40
N ARG A 152 0.10 -19.20 -17.10
CA ARG A 152 -0.40 -20.58 -16.92
C ARG A 152 0.67 -21.63 -17.22
N SER A 153 1.55 -21.35 -18.16
CA SER A 153 2.66 -22.21 -18.56
C SER A 153 4.02 -21.81 -17.99
N ILE A 154 4.06 -20.93 -16.97
CA ILE A 154 5.30 -20.30 -16.46
C ILE A 154 6.33 -21.30 -15.93
N ASN A 155 5.89 -22.47 -15.47
CA ASN A 155 6.74 -23.56 -14.97
C ASN A 155 7.70 -24.14 -16.02
N ILE A 156 7.38 -24.01 -17.32
CA ILE A 156 8.25 -24.50 -18.39
C ILE A 156 9.46 -23.60 -18.64
N LEU A 157 9.44 -22.36 -18.13
CA LEU A 157 10.51 -21.41 -18.33
C LEU A 157 11.68 -21.64 -17.36
N PRO A 158 12.93 -21.41 -17.79
CA PRO A 158 14.09 -21.37 -16.90
C PRO A 158 13.89 -20.36 -15.77
N PRO A 159 14.47 -20.58 -14.55
CA PRO A 159 14.21 -19.76 -13.37
C PRO A 159 14.37 -18.27 -13.59
N ALA A 160 15.46 -17.82 -14.22
CA ALA A 160 15.71 -16.39 -14.48
C ALA A 160 14.66 -15.75 -15.42
N LYS A 161 14.29 -16.47 -16.51
CA LYS A 161 13.24 -16.00 -17.43
C LYS A 161 11.87 -16.01 -16.76
N ARG A 162 11.60 -17.05 -15.95
CA ARG A 162 10.37 -17.15 -15.16
C ARG A 162 10.18 -15.93 -14.27
N MET A 163 11.20 -15.60 -13.50
CA MET A 163 11.15 -14.49 -12.57
C MET A 163 10.92 -13.15 -13.28
N LYS A 164 11.64 -12.90 -14.39
CA LYS A 164 11.42 -11.73 -15.22
C LYS A 164 9.96 -11.61 -15.67
N LYS A 165 9.37 -12.74 -16.17
CA LYS A 165 7.97 -12.75 -16.62
C LYS A 165 6.96 -12.55 -15.50
N LEU A 166 7.22 -13.10 -14.31
CA LEU A 166 6.39 -12.85 -13.12
C LEU A 166 6.39 -11.38 -12.76
N MET A 167 7.56 -10.73 -12.76
CA MET A 167 7.69 -9.30 -12.45
C MET A 167 7.01 -8.42 -13.49
N GLU A 168 7.29 -8.61 -14.77
CA GLU A 168 6.59 -7.88 -15.84
C GLU A 168 5.07 -8.02 -15.67
N THR A 169 4.58 -9.19 -15.29
CA THR A 169 3.14 -9.42 -15.09
C THR A 169 2.60 -8.62 -13.92
N MET A 170 3.28 -8.67 -12.78
CA MET A 170 2.87 -7.94 -11.58
C MET A 170 2.83 -6.43 -11.81
N MET A 171 3.84 -5.88 -12.48
CA MET A 171 4.01 -4.45 -12.63
C MET A 171 3.20 -3.84 -13.78
N LEU A 172 2.98 -4.58 -14.85
CA LEU A 172 2.37 -4.06 -16.07
C LEU A 172 0.97 -4.64 -16.33
N TYR A 173 0.87 -5.98 -16.38
CA TYR A 173 -0.33 -6.63 -16.90
C TYR A 173 -1.44 -6.76 -15.86
N ILE A 174 -1.11 -6.96 -14.58
CA ILE A 174 -2.10 -7.01 -13.49
C ILE A 174 -2.79 -5.65 -13.30
N PRO A 175 -2.08 -4.51 -13.20
CA PRO A 175 -2.71 -3.19 -13.19
C PRO A 175 -3.54 -2.91 -14.42
N LEU A 176 -3.04 -3.28 -15.62
CA LEU A 176 -3.78 -3.11 -16.87
C LEU A 176 -5.09 -3.92 -16.88
N ALA A 177 -5.04 -5.20 -16.48
CA ALA A 177 -6.24 -6.03 -16.36
C ALA A 177 -7.24 -5.47 -15.34
N HIS A 178 -6.75 -4.86 -14.25
CA HIS A 178 -7.60 -4.19 -13.26
C HIS A 178 -8.32 -2.97 -13.84
N GLN A 179 -7.60 -2.10 -14.55
CA GLN A 179 -8.17 -0.91 -15.22
C GLN A 179 -9.21 -1.28 -16.25
N LEU A 180 -8.98 -2.38 -16.97
CA LEU A 180 -9.90 -2.92 -17.97
C LEU A 180 -11.10 -3.68 -17.37
N GLY A 181 -11.15 -3.84 -16.05
CA GLY A 181 -12.23 -4.58 -15.38
C GLY A 181 -12.14 -6.11 -15.56
N LEU A 182 -11.04 -6.64 -16.07
CA LEU A 182 -10.82 -8.08 -16.28
C LEU A 182 -10.38 -8.75 -14.96
N TYR A 183 -11.26 -8.70 -13.94
CA TYR A 183 -10.93 -9.11 -12.57
C TYR A 183 -10.59 -10.58 -12.44
N ARG A 184 -11.18 -11.45 -13.26
CA ARG A 184 -10.87 -12.88 -13.27
C ARG A 184 -9.44 -13.12 -13.74
N ILE A 185 -9.05 -12.52 -14.85
CA ILE A 185 -7.69 -12.62 -15.42
C ILE A 185 -6.67 -12.04 -14.45
N LYS A 186 -6.98 -10.87 -13.89
CA LYS A 186 -6.17 -10.22 -12.85
C LYS A 186 -5.92 -11.16 -11.67
N SER A 187 -6.98 -11.70 -11.07
CA SER A 187 -6.88 -12.56 -9.88
C SER A 187 -6.11 -13.85 -10.16
N GLU A 188 -6.29 -14.45 -11.34
CA GLU A 188 -5.56 -15.64 -11.74
C GLU A 188 -4.06 -15.36 -11.90
N MET A 189 -3.69 -14.23 -12.54
CA MET A 189 -2.29 -13.84 -12.67
C MET A 189 -1.65 -13.53 -11.30
N GLU A 190 -2.39 -12.89 -10.38
CA GLU A 190 -1.96 -12.64 -9.00
C GLU A 190 -1.72 -13.93 -8.21
N ASP A 191 -2.62 -14.91 -8.34
CA ASP A 191 -2.51 -16.20 -7.67
C ASP A 191 -1.34 -17.03 -8.20
N ILE A 192 -1.11 -17.02 -9.53
CA ILE A 192 0.06 -17.64 -10.14
C ILE A 192 1.34 -16.95 -9.65
N PHE A 193 1.35 -15.62 -9.60
CA PHE A 193 2.48 -14.88 -9.07
C PHE A 193 2.82 -15.31 -7.64
N LEU A 194 1.85 -15.33 -6.73
CA LEU A 194 2.04 -15.75 -5.34
C LEU A 194 2.54 -17.20 -5.24
N LYS A 195 1.98 -18.09 -6.06
CA LYS A 195 2.36 -19.53 -6.10
C LYS A 195 3.85 -19.73 -6.38
N PHE A 196 4.45 -18.88 -7.22
CA PHE A 196 5.86 -19.01 -7.62
C PHE A 196 6.82 -18.12 -6.82
N THR A 197 6.33 -17.05 -6.17
CA THR A 197 7.16 -16.17 -5.33
C THR A 197 7.13 -16.56 -3.86
N GLU A 198 5.98 -17.02 -3.33
CA GLU A 198 5.77 -17.43 -1.95
C GLU A 198 5.07 -18.80 -1.85
N PRO A 199 5.70 -19.89 -2.37
CA PRO A 199 5.04 -21.17 -2.57
C PRO A 199 4.48 -21.78 -1.28
N GLU A 200 5.19 -21.66 -0.17
CA GLU A 200 4.74 -22.22 1.11
C GLU A 200 3.53 -21.46 1.67
N ARG A 201 3.53 -20.14 1.54
CA ARG A 201 2.38 -19.30 1.93
C ARG A 201 1.17 -19.58 1.06
N TYR A 202 1.37 -19.72 -0.24
CA TYR A 202 0.30 -20.07 -1.16
C TYR A 202 -0.34 -21.43 -0.78
N LYS A 203 0.48 -22.46 -0.57
CA LYS A 203 0.01 -23.79 -0.16
C LYS A 203 -0.76 -23.75 1.17
N GLU A 204 -0.23 -23.04 2.16
CA GLU A 204 -0.88 -22.85 3.47
C GLU A 204 -2.27 -22.23 3.31
N ILE A 205 -2.38 -21.13 2.56
CA ILE A 205 -3.65 -20.41 2.35
C ILE A 205 -4.64 -21.30 1.60
N VAL A 206 -4.21 -21.96 0.50
CA VAL A 206 -5.07 -22.87 -0.28
C VAL A 206 -5.58 -24.01 0.58
N ARG A 207 -4.72 -24.62 1.41
CA ARG A 207 -5.14 -25.67 2.36
C ARG A 207 -6.19 -25.15 3.32
N LYS A 208 -5.95 -24.03 3.98
CA LYS A 208 -6.91 -23.44 4.94
C LYS A 208 -8.23 -23.05 4.28
N ILE A 209 -8.21 -22.54 3.05
CA ILE A 209 -9.42 -22.30 2.28
C ILE A 209 -10.21 -23.59 2.09
N LYS A 210 -9.55 -24.70 1.74
CA LYS A 210 -10.19 -26.00 1.56
C LYS A 210 -10.72 -26.57 2.89
N ASP A 211 -9.93 -26.52 3.95
CA ASP A 211 -10.28 -27.04 5.27
C ASP A 211 -11.52 -26.35 5.87
N THR A 212 -11.75 -25.08 5.51
CA THR A 212 -12.91 -24.29 5.96
C THR A 212 -14.13 -24.38 5.03
N GLU A 213 -14.07 -25.14 3.93
CA GLU A 213 -15.16 -25.23 2.95
C GLU A 213 -16.49 -25.77 3.54
N PRO A 214 -16.52 -26.86 4.34
CA PRO A 214 -17.76 -27.36 4.93
C PRO A 214 -18.43 -26.35 5.86
N GLN A 215 -17.62 -25.61 6.63
CA GLN A 215 -18.12 -24.58 7.54
C GLN A 215 -18.74 -23.41 6.76
N ARG A 216 -18.12 -23.02 5.62
CA ARG A 216 -18.66 -22.00 4.74
C ARG A 216 -19.97 -22.41 4.09
N GLU A 217 -20.08 -23.66 3.63
CA GLU A 217 -21.31 -24.18 3.05
C GLU A 217 -22.44 -24.16 4.09
N ALA A 218 -22.18 -24.61 5.32
CA ALA A 218 -23.16 -24.55 6.41
C ALA A 218 -23.58 -23.09 6.70
N LEU A 219 -22.63 -22.15 6.70
CA LEU A 219 -22.93 -20.73 6.88
C LEU A 219 -23.76 -20.16 5.72
N VAL A 220 -23.49 -20.54 4.47
CA VAL A 220 -24.32 -20.15 3.31
C VAL A 220 -25.76 -20.60 3.52
N GLN A 221 -25.96 -21.85 3.92
CA GLN A 221 -27.30 -22.39 4.15
C GLN A 221 -28.02 -21.70 5.33
N SER A 222 -27.32 -21.49 6.46
CA SER A 222 -27.90 -20.79 7.60
C SER A 222 -28.24 -19.32 7.26
N PHE A 223 -27.45 -18.68 6.40
CA PHE A 223 -27.66 -17.30 5.95
C PHE A 223 -28.87 -17.19 5.02
N ILE A 224 -29.05 -18.12 4.07
CA ILE A 224 -30.11 -18.00 3.07
C ILE A 224 -31.50 -18.46 3.60
N ASN A 225 -31.52 -19.42 4.52
CA ASN A 225 -32.78 -20.02 5.00
C ASN A 225 -33.80 -18.98 5.46
N PRO A 226 -33.47 -17.96 6.29
CA PRO A 226 -34.46 -16.95 6.71
C PRO A 226 -34.92 -16.03 5.57
N LEU A 227 -34.13 -15.89 4.53
CA LEU A 227 -34.41 -15.00 3.40
C LEU A 227 -35.21 -15.68 2.29
N LYS A 228 -35.15 -17.02 2.20
CA LYS A 228 -35.74 -17.78 1.10
C LYS A 228 -37.22 -17.51 0.96
N ASP A 229 -37.98 -17.68 2.03
CA ASP A 229 -39.44 -17.47 2.02
C ASP A 229 -39.83 -16.02 1.71
N LYS A 230 -39.00 -15.06 2.09
CA LYS A 230 -39.21 -13.64 1.79
C LYS A 230 -38.98 -13.35 0.30
N LEU A 231 -37.89 -13.87 -0.27
CA LEU A 231 -37.56 -13.71 -1.71
C LEU A 231 -38.62 -14.43 -2.58
N ASP A 232 -39.03 -15.62 -2.21
CA ASP A 232 -40.05 -16.40 -2.95
C ASP A 232 -41.42 -15.69 -2.94
N ARG A 233 -41.86 -15.11 -1.80
CA ARG A 233 -43.09 -14.31 -1.69
C ARG A 233 -43.08 -13.06 -2.59
N GLU A 234 -41.92 -12.44 -2.74
CA GLU A 234 -41.77 -11.28 -3.62
C GLU A 234 -41.56 -11.68 -5.10
N GLY A 235 -41.57 -12.98 -5.41
CA GLY A 235 -41.41 -13.50 -6.77
C GLY A 235 -40.04 -13.23 -7.37
N ILE A 236 -39.03 -13.01 -6.55
CA ILE A 236 -37.67 -12.69 -7.00
C ILE A 236 -36.92 -13.96 -7.35
N ARG A 237 -36.60 -14.15 -8.63
CA ARG A 237 -35.73 -15.24 -9.09
C ARG A 237 -34.28 -14.85 -8.88
N TYR A 238 -33.53 -15.68 -8.19
CA TYR A 238 -32.13 -15.42 -7.87
C TYR A 238 -31.29 -16.70 -7.84
N THR A 239 -29.99 -16.52 -7.98
CA THR A 239 -28.96 -17.51 -7.69
C THR A 239 -28.05 -16.95 -6.61
N LEU A 240 -27.86 -17.72 -5.51
CA LEU A 240 -26.90 -17.38 -4.47
C LEU A 240 -25.57 -18.10 -4.73
N LYS A 241 -24.48 -17.35 -4.76
CA LYS A 241 -23.11 -17.90 -4.85
C LYS A 241 -22.28 -17.43 -3.66
N ALA A 242 -21.58 -18.36 -3.01
CA ALA A 242 -20.49 -18.00 -2.10
C ALA A 242 -19.21 -17.76 -2.93
N ARG A 243 -18.68 -16.55 -2.87
CA ARG A 243 -17.41 -16.23 -3.54
C ARG A 243 -16.31 -16.18 -2.50
N THR A 244 -15.36 -17.10 -2.60
CA THR A 244 -14.11 -17.05 -1.81
C THR A 244 -13.14 -16.05 -2.43
N LYS A 245 -12.47 -15.26 -1.60
CA LYS A 245 -11.38 -14.40 -2.06
C LYS A 245 -10.21 -15.23 -2.59
N SER A 246 -9.51 -14.69 -3.60
CA SER A 246 -8.33 -15.34 -4.16
C SER A 246 -7.21 -15.47 -3.11
N PRO A 247 -6.38 -16.52 -3.17
CA PRO A 247 -5.24 -16.72 -2.28
C PRO A 247 -4.34 -15.49 -2.16
N TYR A 248 -4.05 -14.81 -3.28
CA TYR A 248 -3.27 -13.57 -3.29
C TYR A 248 -3.96 -12.45 -2.51
N SER A 249 -5.27 -12.26 -2.70
CA SER A 249 -6.03 -11.20 -1.99
C SER A 249 -6.05 -11.44 -0.49
N ILE A 250 -6.13 -12.69 -0.05
CA ILE A 250 -6.03 -13.09 1.37
C ILE A 250 -4.63 -12.81 1.89
N TRP A 251 -3.60 -13.29 1.19
CA TRP A 251 -2.19 -13.05 1.53
C TRP A 251 -1.87 -11.56 1.66
N LYS A 252 -2.26 -10.76 0.68
CA LYS A 252 -2.07 -9.31 0.69
C LYS A 252 -2.70 -8.66 1.91
N LYS A 253 -3.92 -9.07 2.27
CA LYS A 253 -4.62 -8.57 3.46
C LYS A 253 -3.92 -8.96 4.76
N MET A 254 -3.47 -10.21 4.87
CA MET A 254 -2.68 -10.69 6.00
C MET A 254 -1.39 -9.86 6.17
N GLN A 255 -0.71 -9.53 5.07
CA GLN A 255 0.51 -8.72 5.08
C GLN A 255 0.25 -7.26 5.45
N THR A 256 -0.73 -6.62 4.81
CA THR A 256 -1.01 -5.18 5.03
C THR A 256 -1.57 -4.90 6.42
N GLN A 257 -2.39 -5.80 6.97
CA GLN A 257 -3.01 -5.64 8.29
C GLN A 257 -2.23 -6.35 9.41
N GLN A 258 -1.16 -7.09 9.08
CA GLN A 258 -0.37 -7.89 10.04
C GLN A 258 -1.24 -8.87 10.86
N ILE A 259 -2.20 -9.53 10.20
CA ILE A 259 -3.14 -10.47 10.82
C ILE A 259 -2.92 -11.89 10.32
N SER A 260 -3.31 -12.88 11.16
CA SER A 260 -3.35 -14.29 10.74
C SER A 260 -4.55 -14.56 9.83
N PHE A 261 -4.50 -15.69 9.09
CA PHE A 261 -5.60 -16.14 8.22
C PHE A 261 -6.95 -16.17 8.95
N ASP A 262 -6.98 -16.68 10.18
CA ASP A 262 -8.22 -16.83 10.98
C ASP A 262 -8.86 -15.49 11.39
N LYS A 263 -8.10 -14.40 11.30
CA LYS A 263 -8.56 -13.02 11.56
C LYS A 263 -8.97 -12.26 10.29
N VAL A 264 -8.95 -12.92 9.13
CA VAL A 264 -9.46 -12.34 7.89
C VAL A 264 -10.96 -12.53 7.82
N TYR A 265 -11.74 -11.57 8.30
CA TYR A 265 -13.20 -11.65 8.44
C TYR A 265 -13.98 -11.75 7.12
N ASP A 266 -13.44 -11.27 6.01
CA ASP A 266 -14.09 -11.25 4.68
C ASP A 266 -13.49 -12.27 3.71
N LEU A 267 -13.22 -13.49 4.21
CA LEU A 267 -12.70 -14.59 3.40
C LEU A 267 -13.62 -14.96 2.24
N PHE A 268 -14.92 -14.77 2.42
CA PHE A 268 -15.93 -15.01 1.40
C PHE A 268 -17.02 -13.95 1.45
N ALA A 269 -17.71 -13.79 0.33
CA ALA A 269 -18.87 -12.93 0.17
C ALA A 269 -20.07 -13.75 -0.32
N MET A 270 -21.24 -13.40 0.16
CA MET A 270 -22.51 -13.89 -0.38
C MET A 270 -22.90 -13.04 -1.58
N ARG A 271 -23.14 -13.67 -2.72
CA ARG A 271 -23.51 -12.96 -3.92
C ARG A 271 -24.89 -13.37 -4.38
N PHE A 272 -25.82 -12.42 -4.36
CA PHE A 272 -27.14 -12.56 -4.97
C PHE A 272 -27.05 -12.14 -6.45
N ILE A 273 -27.39 -13.05 -7.35
CA ILE A 273 -27.49 -12.80 -8.79
C ILE A 273 -28.98 -12.89 -9.14
N ILE A 274 -29.60 -11.75 -9.41
CA ILE A 274 -31.02 -11.61 -9.69
C ILE A 274 -31.26 -11.84 -11.17
N ASP A 275 -32.20 -12.73 -11.48
CA ASP A 275 -32.66 -12.99 -12.84
C ASP A 275 -33.85 -12.07 -13.17
N CYS A 276 -33.62 -11.05 -13.98
CA CYS A 276 -34.62 -10.07 -14.40
C CYS A 276 -34.32 -9.55 -15.81
N GLU A 277 -35.27 -8.80 -16.36
CA GLU A 277 -35.06 -8.10 -17.62
C GLU A 277 -33.92 -7.07 -17.48
N PRO A 278 -33.05 -6.93 -18.49
CA PRO A 278 -31.90 -6.03 -18.46
C PRO A 278 -32.30 -4.56 -18.74
N VAL A 279 -33.25 -4.06 -17.97
CA VAL A 279 -33.73 -2.67 -17.98
C VAL A 279 -33.23 -2.02 -16.69
N HIS A 280 -32.49 -0.93 -16.79
CA HIS A 280 -31.77 -0.33 -15.68
C HIS A 280 -32.66 -0.04 -14.45
N GLU A 281 -33.84 0.54 -14.68
CA GLU A 281 -34.79 0.88 -13.62
C GLU A 281 -35.31 -0.37 -12.89
N VAL A 282 -35.54 -1.47 -13.63
CA VAL A 282 -35.98 -2.76 -13.07
C VAL A 282 -34.85 -3.41 -12.28
N GLU A 283 -33.64 -3.39 -12.85
CA GLU A 283 -32.45 -3.95 -12.23
C GLU A 283 -32.11 -3.23 -10.92
N GLU A 284 -32.13 -1.90 -10.91
CA GLU A 284 -31.88 -1.07 -9.73
C GLU A 284 -32.93 -1.33 -8.65
N ALA A 285 -34.22 -1.29 -8.99
CA ALA A 285 -35.33 -1.51 -8.07
C ALA A 285 -35.25 -2.89 -7.40
N LEU A 286 -34.95 -3.94 -8.16
CA LEU A 286 -34.84 -5.30 -7.63
C LEU A 286 -33.59 -5.47 -6.74
N CYS A 287 -32.47 -4.86 -7.10
CA CYS A 287 -31.28 -4.90 -6.26
C CYS A 287 -31.52 -4.23 -4.91
N TRP A 288 -32.16 -3.07 -4.89
CA TRP A 288 -32.53 -2.37 -3.66
C TRP A 288 -33.60 -3.13 -2.85
N LYS A 289 -34.53 -3.82 -3.51
CA LYS A 289 -35.51 -4.68 -2.85
C LYS A 289 -34.83 -5.84 -2.14
N VAL A 290 -33.89 -6.53 -2.80
CA VAL A 290 -33.10 -7.61 -2.16
C VAL A 290 -32.26 -7.07 -0.99
N TYR A 291 -31.67 -5.88 -1.14
CA TYR A 291 -30.96 -5.21 -0.04
C TYR A 291 -31.88 -4.98 1.17
N SER A 292 -33.12 -4.48 0.94
CA SER A 292 -34.10 -4.28 2.02
C SER A 292 -34.41 -5.59 2.74
N LEU A 293 -34.68 -6.67 2.00
CA LEU A 293 -34.97 -7.98 2.58
C LEU A 293 -33.81 -8.53 3.40
N VAL A 294 -32.57 -8.35 2.93
CA VAL A 294 -31.37 -8.77 3.66
C VAL A 294 -31.20 -7.96 4.95
N THR A 295 -31.41 -6.65 4.90
CA THR A 295 -31.24 -5.77 6.07
C THR A 295 -32.40 -5.80 7.05
N GLU A 296 -33.56 -6.33 6.67
CA GLU A 296 -34.65 -6.69 7.59
C GLU A 296 -34.29 -7.91 8.46
N GLU A 297 -33.51 -8.86 7.94
CA GLU A 297 -33.12 -10.06 8.65
C GLU A 297 -31.81 -9.95 9.41
N TYR A 298 -30.85 -9.14 8.86
CA TYR A 298 -29.50 -9.00 9.36
C TYR A 298 -29.13 -7.53 9.54
N GLU A 299 -28.48 -7.21 10.66
CA GLU A 299 -28.05 -5.83 10.96
C GLU A 299 -26.93 -5.38 10.02
N PRO A 300 -27.10 -4.29 9.22
CA PRO A 300 -26.10 -3.82 8.30
C PRO A 300 -25.09 -2.88 8.96
N ASP A 301 -23.80 -2.96 8.58
CA ASP A 301 -22.84 -1.89 8.82
C ASP A 301 -23.01 -0.81 7.72
N THR A 302 -23.76 0.24 8.03
CA THR A 302 -24.10 1.30 7.09
C THR A 302 -22.89 2.04 6.52
N ARG A 303 -21.74 2.04 7.24
CA ARG A 303 -20.48 2.65 6.77
C ARG A 303 -19.83 1.87 5.62
N ARG A 304 -20.25 0.60 5.44
CA ARG A 304 -19.73 -0.29 4.41
C ARG A 304 -20.66 -0.48 3.22
N LEU A 305 -21.79 0.21 3.19
CA LEU A 305 -22.65 0.24 2.01
C LEU A 305 -21.92 0.93 0.86
N ARG A 306 -21.90 0.27 -0.29
CA ARG A 306 -21.35 0.80 -1.55
C ARG A 306 -22.37 0.61 -2.65
N ASP A 307 -22.87 1.71 -3.18
CA ASP A 307 -23.79 1.75 -4.29
C ASP A 307 -23.04 2.03 -5.58
N TRP A 308 -22.79 1.00 -6.35
CA TRP A 308 -22.24 1.09 -7.70
C TRP A 308 -23.27 0.73 -8.78
N ILE A 309 -24.57 0.76 -8.44
CA ILE A 309 -25.67 0.64 -9.41
C ILE A 309 -26.10 2.02 -9.83
N SER A 310 -26.49 2.88 -8.88
CA SER A 310 -26.88 4.26 -9.16
C SER A 310 -25.71 5.09 -9.71
N LYS A 311 -24.47 4.79 -9.29
CA LYS A 311 -23.24 5.40 -9.80
C LYS A 311 -22.20 4.32 -10.12
N PRO A 312 -22.25 3.73 -11.32
CA PRO A 312 -21.29 2.72 -11.77
C PRO A 312 -19.85 3.23 -11.70
N ARG A 313 -18.92 2.32 -11.46
CA ARG A 313 -17.50 2.67 -11.53
C ARG A 313 -17.07 3.02 -12.94
N ASP A 314 -15.96 3.74 -13.09
CA ASP A 314 -15.42 4.18 -14.39
C ASP A 314 -15.18 3.01 -15.38
N ASN A 315 -14.91 1.82 -14.85
CA ASN A 315 -14.76 0.59 -15.64
C ASN A 315 -16.08 -0.16 -15.92
N GLY A 316 -17.23 0.43 -15.63
CA GLY A 316 -18.55 -0.15 -15.86
C GLY A 316 -18.98 -1.22 -14.87
N TYR A 317 -18.30 -1.33 -13.72
CA TYR A 317 -18.70 -2.26 -12.66
C TYR A 317 -19.94 -1.76 -11.93
N GLU A 318 -20.97 -2.62 -11.84
CA GLU A 318 -22.26 -2.36 -11.20
C GLU A 318 -22.54 -3.43 -10.13
N SER A 319 -22.82 -3.03 -8.88
CA SER A 319 -23.24 -3.93 -7.79
C SER A 319 -23.59 -3.11 -6.54
N LEU A 320 -24.53 -3.56 -5.70
CA LEU A 320 -24.63 -3.11 -4.31
C LEU A 320 -23.73 -3.99 -3.44
N HIS A 321 -22.92 -3.38 -2.58
CA HIS A 321 -22.15 -4.09 -1.57
C HIS A 321 -22.55 -3.60 -0.18
N THR A 322 -22.79 -4.53 0.71
CA THR A 322 -23.00 -4.25 2.12
C THR A 322 -22.29 -5.29 2.97
N THR A 323 -22.10 -4.99 4.24
CA THR A 323 -21.67 -5.97 5.24
C THR A 323 -22.76 -6.06 6.28
N VAL A 324 -23.20 -7.27 6.56
CA VAL A 324 -24.22 -7.54 7.59
C VAL A 324 -23.65 -8.47 8.66
N GLN A 325 -24.23 -8.44 9.85
CA GLN A 325 -23.87 -9.35 10.93
C GLN A 325 -24.83 -10.53 11.00
N THR A 326 -24.30 -11.76 11.06
CA THR A 326 -25.12 -12.95 11.34
C THR A 326 -25.57 -12.96 12.80
N LYS A 327 -26.50 -13.84 13.14
CA LYS A 327 -27.00 -14.00 14.53
C LYS A 327 -25.90 -14.40 15.52
N GLU A 328 -24.82 -15.02 15.02
CA GLU A 328 -23.59 -15.36 15.76
C GLU A 328 -22.59 -14.20 15.84
N GLY A 329 -22.94 -13.02 15.32
CA GLY A 329 -22.08 -11.82 15.34
C GLY A 329 -20.94 -11.84 14.30
N MET A 330 -20.99 -12.75 13.31
CA MET A 330 -19.97 -12.79 12.26
C MET A 330 -20.33 -11.80 11.14
N PRO A 331 -19.39 -10.94 10.70
CA PRO A 331 -19.62 -10.06 9.57
C PRO A 331 -19.55 -10.84 8.25
N VAL A 332 -20.56 -10.68 7.41
CA VAL A 332 -20.66 -11.27 6.08
C VAL A 332 -20.80 -10.16 5.05
N GLU A 333 -19.92 -10.15 4.05
CA GLU A 333 -20.06 -9.26 2.89
C GLU A 333 -21.15 -9.82 1.96
N VAL A 334 -22.12 -8.98 1.62
CA VAL A 334 -23.20 -9.30 0.68
C VAL A 334 -23.04 -8.44 -0.56
N GLN A 335 -22.99 -9.08 -1.71
CA GLN A 335 -22.96 -8.46 -3.04
C GLN A 335 -24.28 -8.76 -3.75
N ILE A 336 -24.96 -7.72 -4.22
CA ILE A 336 -26.27 -7.84 -4.89
C ILE A 336 -26.13 -7.23 -6.27
N ARG A 337 -26.49 -8.01 -7.30
CA ARG A 337 -26.41 -7.61 -8.70
C ARG A 337 -27.30 -8.50 -9.58
N THR A 338 -27.59 -8.06 -10.78
CA THR A 338 -28.37 -8.84 -11.75
C THR A 338 -27.49 -9.78 -12.57
N THR A 339 -28.10 -10.67 -13.34
CA THR A 339 -27.39 -11.57 -14.27
C THR A 339 -26.53 -10.79 -15.27
N ARG A 340 -27.04 -9.67 -15.81
CA ARG A 340 -26.28 -8.78 -16.70
C ARG A 340 -25.07 -8.18 -15.99
N MET A 341 -25.27 -7.63 -14.79
CA MET A 341 -24.21 -7.04 -13.98
C MET A 341 -23.15 -8.08 -13.56
N ASP A 342 -23.58 -9.31 -13.22
CA ASP A 342 -22.67 -10.42 -12.90
C ASP A 342 -21.85 -10.81 -14.12
N TYR A 343 -22.48 -10.92 -15.28
CA TYR A 343 -21.77 -11.21 -16.53
C TYR A 343 -20.73 -10.13 -16.86
N ASN A 344 -21.11 -8.86 -16.78
CA ASN A 344 -20.21 -7.74 -17.02
C ASN A 344 -19.04 -7.70 -16.00
N ALA A 345 -19.30 -8.02 -14.73
CA ALA A 345 -18.27 -8.03 -13.69
C ALA A 345 -17.30 -9.21 -13.81
N GLU A 346 -17.75 -10.37 -14.30
CA GLU A 346 -16.90 -11.57 -14.46
C GLU A 346 -16.10 -11.53 -15.77
N GLN A 347 -16.71 -11.04 -16.84
CA GLN A 347 -16.09 -10.98 -18.18
C GLN A 347 -15.37 -9.63 -18.44
N GLY A 348 -15.62 -8.62 -17.59
CA GLY A 348 -15.10 -7.27 -17.78
C GLY A 348 -15.82 -6.50 -18.90
N GLY A 349 -15.35 -5.28 -19.19
CA GLY A 349 -15.90 -4.43 -20.26
C GLY A 349 -15.89 -5.07 -21.65
N ALA A 350 -15.06 -6.09 -21.87
CA ALA A 350 -15.02 -6.87 -23.11
C ALA A 350 -16.33 -7.62 -23.39
N ALA A 351 -17.01 -8.09 -22.34
CA ALA A 351 -18.28 -8.81 -22.48
C ALA A 351 -19.42 -7.94 -23.00
N HIS A 352 -19.41 -6.66 -22.65
CA HIS A 352 -20.41 -5.70 -23.14
C HIS A 352 -20.43 -5.57 -24.67
N TRP A 353 -19.33 -5.96 -25.32
CA TRP A 353 -19.18 -5.90 -26.78
C TRP A 353 -19.64 -7.16 -27.50
N SER A 354 -19.53 -8.33 -26.85
CA SER A 354 -20.02 -9.61 -27.37
C SER A 354 -21.55 -9.67 -27.41
N TYR A 355 -22.22 -9.13 -26.41
CA TYR A 355 -23.67 -9.27 -26.22
C TYR A 355 -24.49 -8.40 -27.16
N LYS A 356 -23.96 -7.25 -27.58
CA LYS A 356 -24.62 -6.35 -28.52
C LYS A 356 -24.14 -6.56 -29.94
N GLY A 357 -24.39 -7.65 -30.60
CA GLY A 357 -24.13 -7.91 -32.03
C GLY A 357 -24.57 -6.78 -33.01
N ILE A 358 -24.38 -5.52 -32.64
CA ILE A 358 -24.86 -4.29 -33.26
C ILE A 358 -23.70 -3.68 -34.08
N LYS A 359 -23.99 -3.39 -35.32
CA LYS A 359 -23.24 -2.50 -36.22
C LYS A 359 -23.01 -1.13 -35.50
N GLY A 360 -21.95 -0.96 -34.76
CA GLY A 360 -21.65 0.23 -33.95
C GLY A 360 -20.68 -0.04 -32.78
N GLY A 361 -20.27 -1.27 -32.55
CA GLY A 361 -19.39 -1.66 -31.47
C GLY A 361 -18.00 -0.98 -31.46
N SER A 362 -17.57 -0.46 -32.62
CA SER A 362 -16.30 0.27 -32.79
C SER A 362 -16.28 1.61 -32.02
N ASP A 363 -17.39 2.32 -31.97
CA ASP A 363 -17.41 3.69 -31.41
C ASP A 363 -17.49 3.69 -29.87
N HIS A 364 -18.26 2.78 -29.28
CA HIS A 364 -18.27 2.59 -27.82
C HIS A 364 -16.92 2.09 -27.30
N LEU A 365 -16.26 1.25 -28.05
CA LEU A 365 -14.95 0.75 -27.74
C LEU A 365 -13.88 1.86 -27.84
N LYS A 366 -13.95 2.71 -28.86
CA LYS A 366 -13.10 3.90 -28.99
C LYS A 366 -13.36 4.91 -27.86
N GLN A 367 -14.63 5.13 -27.48
CA GLN A 367 -14.99 6.00 -26.36
C GLN A 367 -14.47 5.46 -25.03
N TRP A 368 -14.57 4.15 -24.82
CA TRP A 368 -14.04 3.51 -23.63
C TRP A 368 -12.50 3.55 -23.59
N LEU A 369 -11.81 3.29 -24.70
CA LEU A 369 -10.35 3.50 -24.80
C LEU A 369 -9.95 4.96 -24.59
N GLY A 370 -10.77 5.90 -25.10
CA GLY A 370 -10.61 7.31 -24.80
C GLY A 370 -10.61 7.55 -23.30
N LYS A 371 -11.63 7.03 -22.58
CA LYS A 371 -11.72 7.12 -21.12
C LYS A 371 -10.53 6.46 -20.40
N VAL A 372 -10.11 5.27 -20.85
CA VAL A 372 -8.93 4.60 -20.29
C VAL A 372 -7.66 5.42 -20.54
N ARG A 373 -7.53 5.99 -21.74
CA ARG A 373 -6.40 6.87 -22.10
C ARG A 373 -6.41 8.15 -21.27
N ASP A 374 -7.57 8.79 -21.12
CA ASP A 374 -7.76 10.00 -20.31
C ASP A 374 -7.46 9.74 -18.82
N LEU A 375 -7.90 8.60 -18.30
CA LEU A 375 -7.57 8.14 -16.92
C LEU A 375 -6.08 7.92 -16.73
N MET A 376 -5.37 7.41 -17.75
CA MET A 376 -3.92 7.19 -17.68
C MET A 376 -3.08 8.44 -17.92
N GLN A 377 -3.65 9.47 -18.54
CA GLN A 377 -3.00 10.76 -18.79
C GLN A 377 -3.32 11.82 -17.73
N SER A 378 -4.34 11.61 -16.89
CA SER A 378 -4.62 12.51 -15.76
C SER A 378 -3.62 12.29 -14.64
N ASP A 379 -2.88 13.34 -14.28
CA ASP A 379 -1.96 13.38 -13.11
C ASP A 379 -2.71 13.49 -11.76
N ASP A 380 -3.98 13.11 -11.71
CA ASP A 380 -4.81 13.15 -10.51
C ASP A 380 -4.44 12.00 -9.55
N GLU A 381 -3.56 12.28 -8.62
CA GLU A 381 -3.09 11.33 -7.59
C GLU A 381 -4.21 10.72 -6.73
N GLU A 382 -5.34 11.41 -6.55
CA GLU A 382 -6.47 10.90 -5.74
C GLU A 382 -7.26 9.76 -6.39
N LYS A 383 -7.27 9.64 -7.72
CA LYS A 383 -7.95 8.54 -8.43
C LYS A 383 -7.13 7.26 -8.49
N TYR A 384 -5.83 7.35 -8.18
CA TYR A 384 -4.90 6.23 -8.18
C TYR A 384 -4.81 5.49 -6.83
N GLU A 385 -5.51 5.93 -5.77
CA GLU A 385 -5.36 5.38 -4.42
C GLU A 385 -5.62 3.86 -4.34
N HIS A 386 -6.43 3.29 -5.20
CA HIS A 386 -6.66 1.84 -5.25
C HIS A 386 -5.75 1.07 -6.23
N ALA A 387 -5.18 1.73 -7.23
CA ALA A 387 -4.16 1.16 -8.11
C ALA A 387 -2.74 1.41 -7.55
N SER A 388 -2.55 2.51 -6.81
CA SER A 388 -1.25 2.98 -6.33
C SER A 388 -0.66 2.18 -5.16
N ILE A 389 -1.45 1.37 -4.45
CA ILE A 389 -0.90 0.52 -3.37
C ILE A 389 0.11 -0.51 -3.95
N ALA A 390 -0.12 -1.01 -5.16
CA ALA A 390 0.84 -1.86 -5.86
C ALA A 390 2.01 -1.07 -6.49
N LEU A 391 1.81 0.24 -6.75
CA LEU A 391 2.81 1.12 -7.35
C LEU A 391 3.72 1.82 -6.32
N GLN A 392 3.35 1.81 -5.04
CA GLN A 392 4.18 2.31 -3.95
C GLN A 392 5.18 1.28 -3.41
N GLU A 393 5.18 0.08 -3.97
CA GLU A 393 5.99 -1.03 -3.48
C GLU A 393 6.98 -1.50 -4.56
N LEU A 394 8.23 -1.63 -4.13
CA LEU A 394 9.36 -2.09 -4.90
C LEU A 394 9.65 -3.54 -4.52
N LEU A 395 9.77 -4.43 -5.48
CA LEU A 395 10.05 -5.85 -5.27
C LEU A 395 11.49 -6.18 -5.66
N VAL A 396 12.33 -6.50 -4.68
CA VAL A 396 13.77 -6.70 -4.85
C VAL A 396 14.16 -8.09 -4.34
N TYR A 397 15.14 -8.71 -4.97
CA TYR A 397 15.60 -10.06 -4.64
C TYR A 397 16.92 -10.06 -3.89
N THR A 398 17.05 -11.00 -2.96
CA THR A 398 18.36 -11.42 -2.48
C THR A 398 19.04 -12.34 -3.52
N PRO A 399 20.36 -12.55 -3.46
CA PRO A 399 21.06 -13.50 -4.33
C PRO A 399 20.54 -14.95 -4.18
N THR A 400 19.97 -15.28 -3.03
CA THR A 400 19.33 -16.58 -2.74
C THR A 400 17.95 -16.72 -3.38
N GLY A 401 17.40 -15.62 -3.96
CA GLY A 401 16.08 -15.60 -4.59
C GLY A 401 14.94 -15.21 -3.67
N ASP A 402 15.22 -14.80 -2.42
CA ASP A 402 14.18 -14.33 -1.50
C ASP A 402 13.65 -12.96 -1.94
N LEU A 403 12.36 -12.86 -2.10
CA LEU A 403 11.67 -11.62 -2.44
C LEU A 403 11.53 -10.70 -1.21
N ARG A 404 11.88 -9.44 -1.37
CA ARG A 404 11.67 -8.39 -0.37
C ARG A 404 10.89 -7.24 -0.97
N GLN A 405 9.93 -6.75 -0.20
CA GLN A 405 9.04 -5.66 -0.58
C GLN A 405 9.48 -4.38 0.12
N LEU A 406 9.70 -3.32 -0.65
CA LEU A 406 10.14 -2.02 -0.20
C LEU A 406 9.19 -0.93 -0.72
N ARG A 407 9.28 0.26 -0.17
CA ARG A 407 8.57 1.43 -0.73
C ARG A 407 9.25 1.90 -2.02
N ALA A 408 8.46 2.42 -2.96
CA ALA A 408 9.01 3.06 -4.16
C ALA A 408 10.03 4.16 -3.79
N GLY A 409 11.13 4.21 -4.53
CA GLY A 409 12.24 5.12 -4.25
C GLY A 409 13.19 4.66 -3.14
N SER A 410 13.01 3.47 -2.57
CA SER A 410 13.92 2.88 -1.59
C SER A 410 15.31 2.66 -2.20
N THR A 411 16.32 2.82 -1.34
CA THR A 411 17.73 2.70 -1.72
C THR A 411 18.31 1.34 -1.31
N VAL A 412 19.52 1.06 -1.76
CA VAL A 412 20.35 -0.09 -1.30
C VAL A 412 20.38 -0.16 0.22
N LEU A 413 20.49 0.98 0.90
CA LEU A 413 20.51 1.03 2.36
C LEU A 413 19.17 0.61 2.98
N ASP A 414 18.04 1.04 2.42
CA ASP A 414 16.71 0.62 2.86
C ASP A 414 16.54 -0.90 2.75
N PHE A 415 17.02 -1.48 1.66
CA PHE A 415 17.01 -2.93 1.45
C PHE A 415 17.86 -3.67 2.48
N ALA A 416 19.05 -3.16 2.80
CA ALA A 416 19.92 -3.75 3.82
C ALA A 416 19.23 -3.78 5.20
N PHE A 417 18.50 -2.70 5.57
CA PHE A 417 17.70 -2.65 6.80
C PHE A 417 16.48 -3.56 6.76
N GLU A 418 15.93 -3.81 5.58
CA GLU A 418 14.80 -4.73 5.43
C GLU A 418 15.22 -6.17 5.64
N ILE A 419 16.39 -6.56 5.15
CA ILE A 419 16.94 -7.90 5.43
C ILE A 419 17.20 -8.07 6.93
N HIS A 420 18.04 -7.21 7.50
CA HIS A 420 18.36 -7.25 8.92
C HIS A 420 18.95 -5.92 9.41
N SER A 421 18.51 -5.44 10.58
CA SER A 421 18.95 -4.14 11.13
C SER A 421 20.48 -4.04 11.29
N ASN A 422 21.16 -5.12 11.74
CA ASN A 422 22.62 -5.12 11.88
C ASN A 422 23.34 -5.07 10.52
N LEU A 423 22.75 -5.66 9.47
CA LEU A 423 23.28 -5.59 8.12
C LEU A 423 23.17 -4.16 7.59
N GLY A 424 22.01 -3.51 7.80
CA GLY A 424 21.80 -2.12 7.47
C GLY A 424 22.79 -1.17 8.14
N LEU A 425 23.02 -1.33 9.46
CA LEU A 425 23.97 -0.51 10.21
C LEU A 425 25.43 -0.65 9.74
N ARG A 426 25.77 -1.75 9.09
CA ARG A 426 27.13 -2.06 8.61
C ARG A 426 27.26 -2.02 7.08
N CYS A 427 26.22 -1.58 6.36
CA CYS A 427 26.19 -1.56 4.92
C CYS A 427 27.21 -0.55 4.36
N THR A 428 28.07 -1.01 3.46
CA THR A 428 29.06 -0.20 2.76
C THR A 428 28.70 0.03 1.30
N GLY A 429 27.83 -0.80 0.73
CA GLY A 429 27.39 -0.77 -0.66
C GLY A 429 26.65 -2.06 -1.00
N ALA A 430 26.41 -2.28 -2.27
CA ALA A 430 25.83 -3.52 -2.77
C ALA A 430 26.33 -3.84 -4.18
N ARG A 431 26.11 -5.10 -4.61
CA ARG A 431 26.10 -5.46 -6.02
C ARG A 431 24.65 -5.57 -6.48
N VAL A 432 24.23 -4.66 -7.35
CA VAL A 432 22.91 -4.67 -7.97
C VAL A 432 23.05 -5.26 -9.37
N ASN A 433 22.39 -6.40 -9.62
CA ASN A 433 22.48 -7.15 -10.88
C ASN A 433 23.95 -7.43 -11.29
N GLY A 434 24.81 -7.72 -10.30
CA GLY A 434 26.24 -7.98 -10.48
C GLY A 434 27.13 -6.75 -10.56
N LYS A 435 26.60 -5.51 -10.63
CA LYS A 435 27.37 -4.26 -10.67
C LYS A 435 27.49 -3.64 -9.28
N MET A 436 28.67 -3.13 -8.94
CA MET A 436 28.91 -2.41 -7.68
C MET A 436 28.15 -1.09 -7.66
N CYS A 437 27.37 -0.88 -6.59
CA CYS A 437 26.55 0.31 -6.39
C CYS A 437 26.73 0.89 -4.98
N SER A 438 26.48 2.21 -4.88
CA SER A 438 26.50 2.96 -3.62
C SER A 438 25.30 2.61 -2.75
N ILE A 439 25.40 2.86 -1.43
CA ILE A 439 24.27 2.76 -0.48
C ILE A 439 23.11 3.71 -0.82
N ARG A 440 23.35 4.76 -1.59
CA ARG A 440 22.36 5.77 -2.03
C ARG A 440 21.65 5.39 -3.32
N GLU A 441 22.13 4.35 -4.02
CA GLU A 441 21.53 3.92 -5.28
C GLU A 441 20.08 3.53 -5.06
N LYS A 442 19.20 4.09 -5.87
CA LYS A 442 17.78 3.75 -5.88
C LYS A 442 17.60 2.39 -6.54
N LEU A 443 16.82 1.54 -5.91
CA LEU A 443 16.52 0.22 -6.41
C LEU A 443 15.28 0.25 -7.31
N HIS A 444 15.23 -0.68 -8.24
CA HIS A 444 14.12 -0.91 -9.14
C HIS A 444 13.55 -2.32 -8.92
N THR A 445 12.29 -2.49 -9.25
CA THR A 445 11.66 -3.80 -9.16
C THR A 445 12.35 -4.80 -10.10
N GLY A 446 12.63 -5.98 -9.56
CA GLY A 446 13.36 -7.02 -10.28
C GLY A 446 14.88 -7.01 -10.04
N ASP A 447 15.40 -6.03 -9.32
CA ASP A 447 16.83 -5.99 -8.99
C ASP A 447 17.21 -7.17 -8.07
N VAL A 448 18.32 -7.81 -8.37
CA VAL A 448 18.98 -8.78 -7.50
C VAL A 448 20.09 -8.06 -6.74
N VAL A 449 19.96 -7.94 -5.41
CA VAL A 449 20.81 -7.09 -4.59
C VAL A 449 21.58 -7.92 -3.57
N GLU A 450 22.90 -7.94 -3.70
CA GLU A 450 23.85 -8.51 -2.74
C GLU A 450 24.43 -7.40 -1.87
N ILE A 451 24.11 -7.38 -0.57
CA ILE A 451 24.58 -6.33 0.35
C ILE A 451 26.02 -6.60 0.77
N LEU A 452 26.84 -5.57 0.66
CA LEU A 452 28.22 -5.57 1.17
C LEU A 452 28.26 -4.84 2.51
N SER A 453 28.89 -5.46 3.51
CA SER A 453 28.98 -4.91 4.86
C SER A 453 30.38 -4.98 5.42
N SER A 454 30.71 -4.04 6.33
CA SER A 454 31.98 -4.00 7.06
C SER A 454 31.73 -3.85 8.56
N LYS A 455 32.54 -4.51 9.37
CA LYS A 455 32.46 -4.36 10.84
C LYS A 455 32.79 -2.95 11.32
N ASN A 456 33.59 -2.22 10.54
CA ASN A 456 34.05 -0.87 10.87
C ASN A 456 33.10 0.23 10.40
N GLN A 457 32.07 -0.12 9.59
CA GLN A 457 31.08 0.84 9.12
C GLN A 457 30.17 1.25 10.27
N LYS A 458 29.94 2.56 10.36
CA LYS A 458 29.00 3.17 11.30
C LYS A 458 28.02 4.08 10.54
N PRO A 459 26.78 4.19 11.01
CA PRO A 459 25.82 5.10 10.40
C PRO A 459 26.22 6.56 10.65
N THR A 460 25.97 7.40 9.64
CA THR A 460 26.19 8.85 9.71
C THR A 460 24.86 9.57 9.64
N ALA A 461 24.80 10.83 10.09
CA ALA A 461 23.59 11.65 10.03
C ALA A 461 23.11 11.86 8.59
N ASP A 462 24.03 11.87 7.63
CA ASP A 462 23.78 11.97 6.20
C ASP A 462 22.90 10.81 5.64
N TRP A 463 22.95 9.62 6.27
CA TRP A 463 22.08 8.51 5.87
C TRP A 463 20.58 8.84 6.00
N LEU A 464 20.22 9.73 6.92
CA LEU A 464 18.84 10.15 7.12
C LEU A 464 18.28 11.00 5.97
N THR A 465 19.15 11.55 5.11
CA THR A 465 18.75 12.43 4.00
C THR A 465 18.16 11.65 2.82
N PHE A 466 18.55 10.39 2.63
CA PHE A 466 18.17 9.61 1.45
C PHE A 466 17.42 8.31 1.76
N VAL A 467 17.39 7.81 3.02
CA VAL A 467 16.59 6.63 3.36
C VAL A 467 15.09 6.97 3.34
N VAL A 468 14.32 6.06 2.76
CA VAL A 468 12.86 6.19 2.61
C VAL A 468 12.12 5.44 3.71
N SER A 469 12.60 4.24 4.12
CA SER A 469 11.90 3.38 5.06
C SER A 469 11.91 3.95 6.49
N SER A 470 10.76 3.90 7.17
CA SER A 470 10.64 4.30 8.58
C SER A 470 11.48 3.44 9.51
N LYS A 471 11.64 2.14 9.17
CA LYS A 471 12.48 1.16 9.89
C LYS A 471 13.95 1.57 9.88
N ALA A 472 14.51 1.87 8.68
CA ALA A 472 15.88 2.34 8.54
C ALA A 472 16.08 3.66 9.30
N ARG A 473 15.20 4.65 9.09
CA ARG A 473 15.27 5.96 9.73
C ARG A 473 15.26 5.87 11.26
N SER A 474 14.39 5.03 11.82
CA SER A 474 14.31 4.82 13.27
C SER A 474 15.56 4.17 13.83
N LYS A 475 16.08 3.13 13.16
CA LYS A 475 17.29 2.40 13.60
C LYS A 475 18.56 3.25 13.48
N ILE A 476 18.69 4.05 12.42
CA ILE A 476 19.80 5.00 12.26
C ILE A 476 19.76 6.04 13.37
N LYS A 477 18.59 6.69 13.63
CA LYS A 477 18.43 7.67 14.72
C LYS A 477 18.76 7.06 16.08
N GLN A 478 18.28 5.85 16.34
CA GLN A 478 18.58 5.13 17.58
C GLN A 478 20.09 4.95 17.74
N LYS A 479 20.80 4.48 16.69
CA LYS A 479 22.22 4.20 16.76
C LYS A 479 23.06 5.47 16.90
N LEU A 480 22.72 6.53 16.18
CA LEU A 480 23.38 7.84 16.33
C LEU A 480 23.23 8.39 17.75
N LYS A 481 22.06 8.26 18.36
CA LYS A 481 21.81 8.66 19.74
C LYS A 481 22.57 7.81 20.76
N GLU A 482 22.68 6.48 20.54
CA GLU A 482 23.49 5.58 21.36
C GLU A 482 24.98 5.99 21.32
N GLU A 483 25.51 6.31 20.14
CA GLU A 483 26.89 6.76 19.97
C GLU A 483 27.13 8.15 20.59
N GLU A 484 26.19 9.09 20.45
CA GLU A 484 26.22 10.39 21.12
C GLU A 484 26.25 10.21 22.64
N ASN A 485 25.38 9.37 23.19
CA ASN A 485 25.35 9.08 24.63
C ASN A 485 26.63 8.41 25.13
N ALA A 486 27.20 7.49 24.34
CA ALA A 486 28.45 6.82 24.69
C ALA A 486 29.63 7.82 24.74
N ARG A 487 29.73 8.73 23.74
CA ARG A 487 30.72 9.80 23.74
C ARG A 487 30.52 10.78 24.90
N ALA A 488 29.28 11.15 25.18
CA ALA A 488 28.92 11.99 26.32
C ALA A 488 29.29 11.36 27.66
N ALA A 489 29.13 10.04 27.81
CA ALA A 489 29.53 9.31 29.04
C ALA A 489 31.05 9.38 29.25
N VAL A 490 31.85 9.17 28.19
CA VAL A 490 33.32 9.32 28.27
C VAL A 490 33.70 10.77 28.63
N GLY A 491 33.11 11.76 28.01
CA GLY A 491 33.38 13.17 28.32
C GLY A 491 32.98 13.55 29.72
N LYS A 492 31.83 13.06 30.21
CA LYS A 492 31.40 13.26 31.61
C LYS A 492 32.37 12.68 32.61
N GLU A 493 32.87 11.47 32.37
CA GLU A 493 33.88 10.83 33.20
C GLU A 493 35.20 11.60 33.19
N LEU A 494 35.66 12.04 32.00
CA LEU A 494 36.86 12.85 31.85
C LEU A 494 36.76 14.18 32.63
N LEU A 495 35.65 14.87 32.49
CA LEU A 495 35.39 16.12 33.22
C LEU A 495 35.35 15.91 34.73
N ALA A 496 34.62 14.87 35.21
CA ALA A 496 34.52 14.54 36.61
C ALA A 496 35.92 14.21 37.22
N ARG A 497 36.76 13.45 36.52
CA ARG A 497 38.12 13.16 36.91
C ARG A 497 38.97 14.44 37.01
N ARG A 498 38.88 15.35 36.05
CA ARG A 498 39.59 16.62 36.05
C ARG A 498 39.14 17.53 37.19
N LEU A 499 37.84 17.66 37.40
CA LEU A 499 37.25 18.45 38.49
C LEU A 499 37.73 17.94 39.88
N LYS A 500 37.74 16.61 40.07
CA LYS A 500 38.28 16.01 41.28
C LYS A 500 39.75 16.35 41.50
N ASN A 501 40.57 16.27 40.47
CA ASN A 501 42.01 16.63 40.56
C ASN A 501 42.23 18.13 40.86
N TRP A 502 41.33 18.98 40.37
CA TRP A 502 41.39 20.42 40.64
C TRP A 502 40.74 20.80 41.98
N LYS A 503 40.12 19.87 42.69
CA LYS A 503 39.35 20.07 43.91
C LYS A 503 38.21 21.10 43.72
N LEU A 504 37.61 21.14 42.55
CA LEU A 504 36.51 22.02 42.19
C LEU A 504 35.20 21.25 42.25
N VAL A 505 34.15 21.85 42.77
CA VAL A 505 32.79 21.36 42.74
C VAL A 505 31.96 22.20 41.79
N ILE A 506 31.22 21.53 40.89
CA ILE A 506 30.36 22.18 39.89
C ILE A 506 28.93 21.66 40.05
N THR A 507 27.96 22.52 39.90
CA THR A 507 26.55 22.13 39.95
C THR A 507 26.01 21.86 38.54
N ASP A 508 24.87 21.15 38.43
CA ASP A 508 24.23 20.90 37.14
C ASP A 508 23.79 22.18 36.44
N THR A 509 23.42 23.22 37.22
CA THR A 509 23.09 24.56 36.70
C THR A 509 24.28 25.22 36.05
N ASP A 510 25.46 25.02 36.58
CA ASP A 510 26.72 25.56 36.05
C ASP A 510 27.10 24.88 34.75
N LEU A 511 26.93 23.56 34.70
CA LEU A 511 27.15 22.78 33.45
C LEU A 511 26.23 23.24 32.32
N HIS A 512 24.97 23.53 32.63
CA HIS A 512 24.04 24.08 31.65
C HIS A 512 24.42 25.49 31.19
N THR A 513 24.91 26.33 32.10
CA THR A 513 25.36 27.69 31.78
C THR A 513 26.60 27.65 30.90
N LEU A 514 27.58 26.80 31.24
CA LEU A 514 28.77 26.57 30.43
C LEU A 514 28.42 26.02 29.02
N ALA A 515 27.57 25.01 28.93
CA ALA A 515 27.15 24.47 27.65
C ALA A 515 26.51 25.53 26.75
N LYS A 516 25.65 26.40 27.30
CA LYS A 516 25.05 27.53 26.56
C LYS A 516 26.11 28.56 26.13
N LYS A 517 27.04 28.90 27.03
CA LYS A 517 28.10 29.87 26.72
C LYS A 517 28.95 29.43 25.56
N TYR A 518 29.23 28.14 25.45
CA TYR A 518 29.99 27.54 24.34
C TYR A 518 29.11 27.08 23.17
N LYS A 519 27.83 27.56 23.10
CA LYS A 519 26.87 27.31 22.00
C LYS A 519 26.48 25.84 21.79
N PHE A 520 26.56 25.01 22.83
CA PHE A 520 26.04 23.66 22.77
C PHE A 520 24.54 23.64 23.09
N SER A 521 23.76 22.93 22.26
CA SER A 521 22.30 22.86 22.42
C SER A 521 21.87 21.93 23.57
N THR A 522 22.71 20.96 23.93
CA THR A 522 22.44 19.97 24.99
C THR A 522 23.71 19.67 25.79
N LEU A 523 23.53 19.26 27.05
CA LEU A 523 24.66 18.78 27.86
C LEU A 523 25.35 17.55 27.26
N ASN A 524 24.62 16.66 26.58
CA ASN A 524 25.20 15.51 25.91
C ASN A 524 26.15 15.94 24.78
N GLN A 525 25.81 16.95 24.00
CA GLN A 525 26.73 17.50 22.99
C GLN A 525 27.97 18.13 23.60
N PHE A 526 27.83 18.86 24.72
CA PHE A 526 28.94 19.42 25.46
C PHE A 526 29.88 18.33 25.99
N PHE A 527 29.35 17.33 26.67
CA PHE A 527 30.17 16.19 27.12
C PHE A 527 30.75 15.39 25.94
N GLY A 528 30.00 15.21 24.85
CA GLY A 528 30.51 14.56 23.63
C GLY A 528 31.74 15.27 23.08
N ALA A 529 31.70 16.60 22.98
CA ALA A 529 32.82 17.41 22.51
C ALA A 529 34.05 17.30 23.43
N ILE A 530 33.85 17.18 24.75
CA ILE A 530 34.92 16.89 25.72
C ILE A 530 35.49 15.48 25.49
N GLY A 531 34.61 14.49 25.27
CA GLY A 531 35.01 13.09 25.04
C GLY A 531 35.81 12.88 23.74
N ASP A 532 35.46 13.62 22.69
CA ASP A 532 36.12 13.61 21.40
C ASP A 532 37.42 14.50 21.37
N GLY A 533 37.74 15.19 22.47
CA GLY A 533 38.88 16.10 22.54
C GLY A 533 38.71 17.39 21.69
N GLN A 534 37.52 17.68 21.20
CA GLN A 534 37.20 18.88 20.43
C GLN A 534 37.05 20.12 21.32
N PHE A 535 36.83 19.91 22.62
CA PHE A 535 36.70 20.97 23.61
C PHE A 535 37.73 20.78 24.74
N ASP A 536 38.56 21.84 24.94
CA ASP A 536 39.57 21.81 26.01
C ASP A 536 38.93 21.99 27.37
N VAL A 537 39.09 20.99 28.22
CA VAL A 537 38.60 20.99 29.59
C VAL A 537 39.29 22.07 30.48
N ALA A 538 40.46 22.58 30.07
CA ALA A 538 41.13 23.69 30.76
C ALA A 538 40.30 24.97 30.73
N ALA A 539 39.55 25.22 29.62
CA ALA A 539 38.64 26.36 29.49
C ALA A 539 37.48 26.29 30.52
N VAL A 540 37.07 25.09 30.93
CA VAL A 540 36.08 24.91 32.00
C VAL A 540 36.66 25.36 33.34
N LYS A 541 37.92 25.03 33.62
CA LYS A 541 38.60 25.41 34.85
C LYS A 541 38.67 26.94 34.98
N GLU A 542 39.12 27.64 33.96
CA GLU A 542 39.22 29.09 33.98
C GLU A 542 37.87 29.77 34.28
N GLN A 543 36.81 29.28 33.63
CA GLN A 543 35.47 29.86 33.83
C GLN A 543 34.91 29.60 35.24
N ILE A 544 35.22 28.44 35.83
CA ILE A 544 34.79 28.13 37.20
C ILE A 544 35.58 29.02 38.19
N LEU A 545 36.89 29.18 38.00
CA LEU A 545 37.72 30.04 38.85
C LEU A 545 37.26 31.50 38.76
N HIS A 546 37.08 32.05 37.58
CA HIS A 546 36.60 33.41 37.35
C HIS A 546 35.24 33.67 38.01
N ARG A 547 34.37 32.65 38.04
CA ARG A 547 33.07 32.76 38.70
C ARG A 547 33.20 32.74 40.22
N LEU A 548 34.03 31.85 40.78
CA LEU A 548 34.29 31.76 42.21
C LEU A 548 34.92 33.06 42.74
N GLU A 549 35.82 33.69 41.97
CA GLU A 549 36.39 35.01 42.27
C GLU A 549 35.30 36.12 42.22
N ALA A 550 34.37 36.06 41.26
CA ALA A 550 33.24 36.98 41.18
C ALA A 550 32.23 36.80 42.31
N GLU A 551 31.98 35.56 42.77
CA GLU A 551 31.13 35.24 43.91
C GLU A 551 31.76 35.72 45.23
N GLN A 552 33.07 35.49 45.43
CA GLN A 552 33.80 36.02 46.57
C GLN A 552 33.87 37.54 46.61
N ALA A 553 33.98 38.21 45.45
CA ALA A 553 33.90 39.65 45.34
C ALA A 553 32.47 40.19 45.63
N ALA A 554 31.43 39.44 45.30
CA ALA A 554 30.03 39.80 45.59
C ALA A 554 29.68 39.56 47.08
N GLU A 555 30.22 38.53 47.73
CA GLU A 555 30.02 38.26 49.16
C GLU A 555 30.70 39.29 50.05
N SER A 556 31.79 39.92 49.60
CA SER A 556 32.47 41.01 50.31
C SER A 556 31.68 42.32 50.31
N HIS A 557 30.62 42.47 49.50
CA HIS A 557 29.78 43.68 49.40
C HIS A 557 28.34 43.50 49.90
N SER A 558 27.95 42.35 50.44
CA SER A 558 26.58 42.13 50.94
C SER A 558 26.52 41.61 52.38
N SER A 559 27.06 42.39 53.34
CA SER A 559 26.69 42.22 54.74
C SER A 559 25.58 43.22 55.05
N ALA A 560 24.35 42.96 54.71
CA ALA A 560 23.10 43.43 55.31
C ALA A 560 21.91 43.24 54.31
N ALA A 561 21.22 42.14 54.40
CA ALA A 561 19.77 42.06 54.19
C ALA A 561 19.28 40.61 54.45
N GLU A 562 18.28 40.55 55.28
CA GLU A 562 17.64 39.38 55.87
C GLU A 562 17.12 38.37 54.81
N HIS A 563 17.25 37.09 55.15
CA HIS A 563 16.66 35.97 54.44
C HIS A 563 15.14 35.94 54.57
N PRO A 564 14.39 35.72 53.48
CA PRO A 564 13.11 35.04 53.58
C PRO A 564 13.28 33.55 53.27
N GLU A 565 12.76 32.75 54.16
CA GLU A 565 12.68 31.28 54.05
C GLU A 565 12.05 30.82 52.71
N ARG A 566 12.65 29.81 52.06
CA ARG A 566 12.06 29.11 50.92
C ARG A 566 10.85 28.29 51.38
N PRO A 567 9.68 28.43 50.79
CA PRO A 567 8.58 27.50 51.01
C PRO A 567 8.88 26.14 50.37
N ALA A 568 8.52 25.09 51.10
CA ALA A 568 8.63 23.68 50.66
C ALA A 568 7.90 23.44 49.33
N GLU A 569 8.48 22.57 48.49
CA GLU A 569 7.87 22.05 47.26
C GLU A 569 6.54 21.37 47.60
N LEU A 570 5.45 22.02 47.23
CA LEU A 570 4.10 21.45 47.25
C LEU A 570 3.80 20.84 45.89
N THR A 571 3.71 19.52 45.80
CA THR A 571 3.16 18.80 44.65
C THR A 571 1.66 19.06 44.61
N ALA A 572 1.20 19.79 43.59
CA ALA A 572 -0.23 20.10 43.41
C ALA A 572 -0.99 18.83 43.00
N SER A 573 -2.03 18.49 43.77
CA SER A 573 -2.97 17.43 43.46
C SER A 573 -4.11 17.97 42.59
N SER A 574 -4.79 17.13 41.82
CA SER A 574 -5.88 17.47 40.90
C SER A 574 -7.10 18.16 41.58
N GLY A 575 -7.09 18.32 42.89
CA GLY A 575 -8.11 18.98 43.70
C GLY A 575 -7.93 20.48 43.95
N ASP A 576 -6.81 21.06 43.53
CA ASP A 576 -6.42 22.44 43.93
C ASP A 576 -6.90 23.56 42.97
N PHE A 577 -7.63 23.22 41.90
CA PHE A 577 -8.07 24.16 40.88
C PHE A 577 -9.58 24.34 40.82
N LEU A 578 -10.02 25.53 40.46
CA LEU A 578 -11.38 25.87 40.09
C LEU A 578 -11.45 25.99 38.58
N ILE A 579 -12.32 25.19 37.96
CA ILE A 579 -12.59 25.16 36.52
C ILE A 579 -14.09 25.25 36.28
N ASP A 580 -14.50 25.53 35.03
CA ASP A 580 -15.92 25.59 34.64
C ASP A 580 -16.64 24.27 35.00
N ARG A 581 -17.85 24.37 35.56
CA ARG A 581 -18.69 23.22 35.96
C ARG A 581 -18.93 22.20 34.83
N LYS A 582 -18.87 22.63 33.58
CA LYS A 582 -19.02 21.74 32.39
C LYS A 582 -17.84 20.82 32.17
N LEU A 583 -16.71 21.03 32.83
CA LEU A 583 -15.46 20.31 32.68
C LEU A 583 -15.09 19.49 33.93
N SER A 584 -16.03 19.27 34.83
CA SER A 584 -15.81 18.46 36.04
C SER A 584 -15.56 16.99 35.63
N GLY A 585 -14.52 16.36 36.23
CA GLY A 585 -14.14 14.97 35.94
C GLY A 585 -12.99 14.79 34.96
N VAL A 586 -12.41 15.86 34.42
CA VAL A 586 -11.25 15.81 33.52
C VAL A 586 -9.95 15.87 34.34
N GLU A 587 -8.97 15.05 33.98
CA GLU A 587 -7.65 15.04 34.63
C GLU A 587 -6.89 16.33 34.38
N LEU A 588 -6.42 16.99 35.47
CA LEU A 588 -5.63 18.21 35.42
C LEU A 588 -4.16 17.89 35.69
N LYS A 589 -3.27 18.37 34.82
CA LYS A 589 -1.81 18.19 34.95
C LYS A 589 -1.08 19.53 34.85
N LEU A 590 -0.09 19.73 35.70
CA LEU A 590 0.78 20.93 35.61
C LEU A 590 1.69 20.81 34.37
N ALA A 591 1.84 21.89 33.63
CA ALA A 591 2.67 21.95 32.45
C ALA A 591 4.15 21.96 32.81
N LYS A 592 4.91 21.01 32.29
CA LYS A 592 6.37 20.86 32.54
C LYS A 592 7.20 22.04 31.99
N CYS A 593 6.67 22.79 31.02
CA CYS A 593 7.40 23.91 30.37
C CYS A 593 7.47 25.19 31.22
N CYS A 594 6.56 25.35 32.20
CA CYS A 594 6.50 26.57 33.04
C CYS A 594 6.28 26.29 34.53
N MET A 595 5.99 25.04 34.92
CA MET A 595 5.84 24.54 36.29
C MET A 595 5.09 25.56 37.20
N PRO A 596 3.78 25.78 36.99
CA PRO A 596 3.02 26.72 37.78
C PRO A 596 2.96 26.30 39.25
N VAL A 597 3.09 27.27 40.16
CA VAL A 597 2.99 27.09 41.60
C VAL A 597 1.76 27.84 42.14
N TYR A 598 1.30 27.46 43.32
CA TYR A 598 0.12 28.10 43.93
C TYR A 598 0.28 29.62 44.02
N GLY A 599 -0.71 30.36 43.51
CA GLY A 599 -0.69 31.82 43.44
C GLY A 599 -0.24 32.41 42.10
N ASP A 600 0.36 31.62 41.22
CA ASP A 600 0.66 32.09 39.87
C ASP A 600 -0.63 32.37 39.09
N PRO A 601 -0.71 33.40 38.25
CA PRO A 601 -1.77 33.53 37.27
C PRO A 601 -1.65 32.41 36.21
N VAL A 602 -2.73 31.60 36.06
CA VAL A 602 -2.71 30.38 35.27
C VAL A 602 -3.86 30.30 34.30
N PHE A 603 -3.66 29.55 33.21
CA PHE A 603 -4.68 29.12 32.27
C PHE A 603 -4.58 27.63 31.98
N GLY A 604 -5.70 27.03 31.61
CA GLY A 604 -5.76 25.64 31.17
C GLY A 604 -5.70 25.51 29.64
N PHE A 605 -5.01 24.49 29.18
CA PHE A 605 -4.97 24.13 27.75
C PHE A 605 -5.44 22.68 27.56
N VAL A 606 -6.53 22.48 26.78
CA VAL A 606 -7.11 21.18 26.53
C VAL A 606 -6.24 20.42 25.54
N THR A 607 -5.71 19.26 25.96
CA THR A 607 -4.88 18.38 25.12
C THR A 607 -5.70 17.20 24.61
N ILE A 608 -5.26 16.57 23.52
CA ILE A 608 -5.97 15.43 22.90
C ILE A 608 -5.80 14.13 23.72
N ARG A 609 -4.69 13.98 24.46
CA ARG A 609 -4.34 12.73 25.15
C ARG A 609 -4.18 12.82 26.65
N ASP A 610 -3.79 14.00 27.18
CA ASP A 610 -3.35 14.17 28.57
C ASP A 610 -4.34 15.02 29.41
N GLY A 611 -5.58 15.18 28.99
CA GLY A 611 -6.54 16.03 29.69
C GLY A 611 -6.19 17.54 29.59
N ILE A 612 -6.35 18.29 30.68
CA ILE A 612 -6.10 19.73 30.70
C ILE A 612 -4.72 19.99 31.33
N LYS A 613 -3.84 20.67 30.61
CA LYS A 613 -2.53 21.14 31.12
C LYS A 613 -2.62 22.57 31.61
N ILE A 614 -2.21 22.79 32.86
CA ILE A 614 -2.21 24.10 33.51
C ILE A 614 -0.88 24.79 33.25
N HIS A 615 -0.94 25.96 32.61
CA HIS A 615 0.22 26.79 32.28
C HIS A 615 0.14 28.11 33.04
N ARG A 616 1.29 28.77 33.31
CA ARG A 616 1.34 30.18 33.72
C ARG A 616 0.91 31.08 32.57
N GLU A 617 0.31 32.23 32.88
CA GLU A 617 -0.03 33.22 31.85
C GLU A 617 1.19 33.76 31.10
N ASN A 618 2.33 33.90 31.78
CA ASN A 618 3.62 34.31 31.21
C ASN A 618 4.47 33.14 30.67
N CYS A 619 3.88 32.00 30.42
CA CYS A 619 4.60 30.84 29.85
C CYS A 619 5.19 31.20 28.47
N PRO A 620 6.45 30.80 28.15
CA PRO A 620 7.05 31.08 26.84
C PRO A 620 6.24 30.48 25.66
N ASN A 621 5.42 29.46 25.91
CA ASN A 621 4.56 28.87 24.92
C ASN A 621 3.14 29.49 24.86
N ALA A 622 2.78 30.40 25.80
CA ALA A 622 1.42 30.94 25.91
C ALA A 622 0.98 31.69 24.66
N THR A 623 1.83 32.53 24.09
CA THR A 623 1.55 33.29 22.87
C THR A 623 1.23 32.38 21.72
N ARG A 624 2.09 31.37 21.46
CA ARG A 624 1.91 30.39 20.38
C ARG A 624 0.66 29.53 20.57
N LEU A 625 0.31 29.16 21.82
CA LEU A 625 -0.90 28.41 22.13
C LEU A 625 -2.16 29.23 21.89
N ARG A 626 -2.13 30.52 22.26
CA ARG A 626 -3.25 31.48 22.06
C ARG A 626 -3.47 31.77 20.58
N GLU A 627 -2.42 31.96 19.81
CA GLU A 627 -2.50 32.25 18.37
C GLU A 627 -3.00 31.06 17.55
N ASN A 628 -2.45 29.86 17.80
CA ASN A 628 -2.75 28.68 16.95
C ASN A 628 -3.98 27.89 17.41
N TYR A 629 -4.34 27.95 18.72
CA TYR A 629 -5.41 27.12 19.28
C TYR A 629 -6.26 27.85 20.31
N PRO A 630 -6.83 29.06 20.01
CA PRO A 630 -7.59 29.84 20.95
C PRO A 630 -8.79 29.09 21.56
N TYR A 631 -9.42 28.21 20.75
CA TYR A 631 -10.57 27.40 21.15
C TYR A 631 -10.27 26.28 22.15
N ARG A 632 -8.99 26.02 22.46
CA ARG A 632 -8.55 25.05 23.47
C ARG A 632 -8.14 25.71 24.81
N MET A 633 -8.23 27.00 24.88
CA MET A 633 -7.91 27.74 26.08
C MET A 633 -9.10 27.74 27.03
N ILE A 634 -8.86 27.52 28.31
CA ILE A 634 -9.88 27.58 29.35
C ILE A 634 -9.39 28.41 30.53
N GLU A 635 -10.29 29.11 31.18
CA GLU A 635 -10.00 29.83 32.41
C GLU A 635 -9.89 28.86 33.58
N VAL A 636 -8.81 28.96 34.33
CA VAL A 636 -8.54 28.14 35.52
C VAL A 636 -8.04 29.04 36.62
N ARG A 637 -8.52 28.80 37.82
CA ARG A 637 -8.09 29.54 39.02
C ARG A 637 -7.73 28.58 40.15
N TRP A 638 -6.79 28.96 41.02
CA TRP A 638 -6.49 28.20 42.23
C TRP A 638 -7.66 28.27 43.21
N LYS A 639 -7.95 27.18 43.91
CA LYS A 639 -8.89 27.18 45.03
C LYS A 639 -8.28 27.94 46.18
N PRO A 640 -9.04 28.80 46.87
CA PRO A 640 -8.55 29.47 48.08
C PRO A 640 -8.25 28.42 49.16
N LYS A 641 -7.06 28.47 49.75
CA LYS A 641 -6.75 27.62 50.92
C LYS A 641 -7.72 27.94 52.04
N LYS A 642 -8.42 26.95 52.59
CA LYS A 642 -9.17 27.09 53.85
C LYS A 642 -8.16 27.48 54.93
N LYS A 643 -8.45 28.60 55.63
CA LYS A 643 -7.73 28.96 56.88
C LYS A 643 -8.06 27.88 57.91
N ASP A 644 -7.02 27.24 58.42
CA ASP A 644 -7.14 26.35 59.58
C ASP A 644 -7.63 27.17 60.77
N GLY A 645 -8.86 26.90 61.23
CA GLY A 645 -9.41 27.50 62.41
C GLY A 645 -10.92 27.73 62.36
N GLU A 646 -11.68 26.62 62.42
CA GLU A 646 -12.99 26.59 63.06
C GLU A 646 -13.44 25.10 63.19
N LYS A 647 -13.21 24.56 64.41
CA LYS A 647 -13.90 23.34 64.85
C LYS A 647 -15.36 23.74 65.16
N GLY A 648 -16.27 23.39 64.27
CA GLY A 648 -17.70 23.51 64.46
C GLY A 648 -18.30 22.17 64.82
N ASP A 649 -18.76 22.11 66.03
CA ASP A 649 -19.53 21.07 66.70
C ASP A 649 -20.75 20.61 65.87
N THR A 650 -20.90 19.32 65.69
CA THR A 650 -22.13 18.73 65.15
C THR A 650 -22.74 17.82 66.19
N HIS A 651 -23.71 18.38 66.91
CA HIS A 651 -24.65 17.58 67.66
C HIS A 651 -25.95 17.33 66.88
N LYS A 652 -26.24 16.07 66.76
CA LYS A 652 -27.51 15.38 66.51
C LYS A 652 -28.77 16.24 66.42
N ARG A 653 -29.65 15.93 65.43
CA ARG A 653 -31.08 15.54 65.74
C ARG A 653 -31.62 14.67 64.57
N ARG A 654 -32.06 13.47 64.95
CA ARG A 654 -33.07 12.67 64.30
C ARG A 654 -34.45 13.37 64.51
N GLN A 655 -35.31 13.27 63.51
CA GLN A 655 -36.72 12.95 63.51
C GLN A 655 -37.45 13.71 62.42
N GLY A 656 -38.29 12.93 61.68
CA GLY A 656 -39.31 13.40 60.78
C GLY A 656 -39.23 12.71 59.43
#